data_8df1c95f4e94129d024fc4b7c1b678d4
#
_entry.id   8df1c95f4e94129d024fc4b7c1b678d4
#
_cell.length_a   1.000
_cell.length_b   1.000
_cell.length_c   1.000
_cell.angle_alpha   90.00
_cell.angle_beta   90.00
_cell.angle_gamma   90.00
#
_symmetry.space_group_name_H-M   'P 1'
#
loop_
_entity.id
_entity.type
_entity.pdbx_description
1 polymer ?
#
loop_
_entity_poly.entity_id
_entity_poly.type
_entity_poly.pdbx_seq_one_letter_code
_entity_poly.pdbx_strand_id
1 'polypeptide(L)'
;MNIRHLYLNHIVLILMIITSSICINAERSHSAWRLNLPDPITSFGACKEGGYIYVYGGHVGDAHVYSKETHSKSFVRLNLKSEKKTWEKLPFNDSLQGFGMAAYKGRVYISGGSQATNEDGAESNLSSLDKVSVFDTRKKVWSDLTPLPEPRSSHEMVAHDGKLFIVGGWHMADGKGVEWHNHGLVADLSDDPITWEKLPETDWVVRANSAAIVNDNLYVVGGLNDEGTTNAVQKLNLDSNEWSEISDFPGTNRIKAFGSASTELGGKLLVSPFSYQPRFYDESNSSWHATQSKVKEKRFFHRIVPLNKTKVLFIGGASWDGHLDSMEILDFSPELKIQESPSKKRKKNPKSTNWGGFRGAGNSVTYAHNLPLVWSDKQNISWRKSLEGYGQSTPVLWGNHIFCSSTKGDLSEISIIYCHDLKDGSIKWQKEVTSPVKIERSQYVSQAAPSPVVDKDGVYVFFENGLFIAFTHEGQELWRRSLTDEYGPMKGNHGVGSSLCQLGASLGLLIDHAGPSYLLKVNKKTGETEWKFDRPERVSWSSPTLVKKDEQEMLFISSNGVVECFNFKSGLKIWSKDGIEGNTVASPTYDSNLLVVGSSKPDHTRAFRSKNFNFEELELAWIADDATSSFGSPLIADDFLYLVNRAGVATCHYLANGKKKWDLRLPGSCWASPLHAPERIYFFTKEGETIVLKDDGSEEILAQNKLSIDGRVYGYAVADSKFVLRTGSEIICLGGLN
;
A
#
# COMPACT_ATOMS: atom_id res chain seq x y z
N MET A 1 64.81 38.14 7.67
CA MET A 1 64.21 37.35 8.72
C MET A 1 62.78 37.08 8.36
N ASN A 2 62.58 36.03 7.71
CA ASN A 2 61.55 35.01 7.63
C ASN A 2 60.11 35.44 7.35
N ILE A 3 59.84 35.67 6.07
CA ILE A 3 58.49 35.66 5.49
C ILE A 3 57.99 34.19 5.30
N ARG A 4 58.84 33.18 5.43
CA ARG A 4 58.47 31.75 5.27
C ARG A 4 57.68 31.13 6.45
N HIS A 5 57.71 31.72 7.65
CA HIS A 5 56.96 31.18 8.79
C HIS A 5 55.50 31.64 8.91
N LEU A 6 55.09 32.72 8.23
CA LEU A 6 53.71 33.16 8.22
C LEU A 6 52.84 32.34 7.24
N TYR A 7 53.41 31.84 6.15
CA TYR A 7 52.64 31.03 5.17
C TYR A 7 52.38 29.59 5.63
N LEU A 8 53.29 29.01 6.46
CA LEU A 8 53.09 27.64 6.96
C LEU A 8 51.95 27.56 8.00
N ASN A 9 51.84 28.57 8.85
CA ASN A 9 50.79 28.62 9.88
C ASN A 9 49.38 28.87 9.28
N HIS A 10 49.28 29.56 8.15
CA HIS A 10 48.00 29.77 7.48
C HIS A 10 47.52 28.53 6.70
N ILE A 11 48.47 27.75 6.13
CA ILE A 11 48.16 26.49 5.45
C ILE A 11 47.74 25.41 6.44
N VAL A 12 48.35 25.34 7.62
CA VAL A 12 47.97 24.38 8.69
C VAL A 12 46.59 24.76 9.28
N LEU A 13 46.29 26.07 9.42
CA LEU A 13 44.99 26.52 9.93
C LEU A 13 43.89 26.30 8.90
N ILE A 14 44.15 26.48 7.61
CA ILE A 14 43.18 26.18 6.53
C ILE A 14 42.95 24.66 6.37
N LEU A 15 43.98 23.84 6.52
CA LEU A 15 43.85 22.37 6.53
C LEU A 15 43.13 21.85 7.77
N MET A 16 43.31 22.44 8.95
CA MET A 16 42.49 22.10 10.14
C MET A 16 41.04 22.54 10.03
N ILE A 17 40.76 23.67 9.38
CA ILE A 17 39.36 24.11 9.14
C ILE A 17 38.69 23.25 8.07
N ILE A 18 39.41 22.81 7.04
CA ILE A 18 38.90 21.91 6.01
C ILE A 18 38.70 20.48 6.56
N THR A 19 39.61 19.98 7.41
CA THR A 19 39.44 18.65 8.04
C THR A 19 38.32 18.65 9.11
N SER A 20 38.15 19.74 9.87
CA SER A 20 37.03 19.86 10.79
C SER A 20 35.69 20.05 10.07
N SER A 21 35.65 20.71 8.91
CA SER A 21 34.44 20.83 8.08
C SER A 21 34.12 19.54 7.35
N ILE A 22 35.10 18.70 7.00
CA ILE A 22 34.88 17.37 6.40
C ILE A 22 34.43 16.36 7.46
N CYS A 23 34.94 16.42 8.69
CA CYS A 23 34.45 15.60 9.80
C CYS A 23 33.03 16.00 10.26
N ILE A 24 32.70 17.30 10.22
CA ILE A 24 31.33 17.76 10.59
C ILE A 24 30.28 17.40 9.51
N ASN A 25 30.68 17.26 8.25
CA ASN A 25 29.77 16.82 7.18
C ASN A 25 29.66 15.28 7.03
N ALA A 26 30.57 14.50 7.62
CA ALA A 26 30.46 13.04 7.66
C ALA A 26 29.54 12.52 8.80
N GLU A 27 29.31 13.33 9.85
CA GLU A 27 28.39 12.96 10.95
C GLU A 27 26.93 13.35 10.75
N ARG A 28 26.55 13.96 9.64
CA ARG A 28 25.14 14.37 9.37
C ARG A 28 24.30 13.38 8.56
N SER A 29 24.79 12.17 8.29
CA SER A 29 24.04 11.20 7.46
C SER A 29 23.50 9.96 8.17
N HIS A 30 23.63 9.85 9.50
CA HIS A 30 22.91 8.83 10.27
C HIS A 30 22.48 9.42 11.62
N SER A 31 21.31 10.01 11.70
CA SER A 31 20.60 10.11 12.97
C SER A 31 20.12 8.70 13.35
N ALA A 32 21.07 7.87 13.78
CA ALA A 32 20.76 6.63 14.45
C ALA A 32 19.90 6.98 15.67
N TRP A 33 18.74 6.38 15.80
CA TRP A 33 17.93 6.45 17.00
C TRP A 33 18.82 6.02 18.18
N ARG A 34 19.24 6.95 19.03
CA ARG A 34 19.93 6.66 20.29
C ARG A 34 18.87 6.54 21.39
N LEU A 35 17.95 5.64 21.23
CA LEU A 35 16.95 5.36 22.23
C LEU A 35 17.11 3.90 22.65
N ASN A 36 17.38 3.69 23.93
CA ASN A 36 17.42 2.36 24.52
C ASN A 36 16.05 2.05 25.17
N LEU A 37 15.82 0.79 25.49
CA LEU A 37 14.78 0.38 26.41
C LEU A 37 15.01 1.01 27.78
N PRO A 38 13.95 1.18 28.60
CA PRO A 38 14.11 1.65 29.99
C PRO A 38 15.03 0.76 30.83
N ASP A 39 14.99 -0.56 30.57
CA ASP A 39 15.77 -1.57 31.27
C ASP A 39 16.32 -2.61 30.30
N PRO A 40 17.53 -3.18 30.54
CA PRO A 40 18.01 -4.36 29.83
C PRO A 40 17.08 -5.55 30.06
N ILE A 41 16.63 -6.22 28.98
CA ILE A 41 15.54 -7.20 29.07
C ILE A 41 15.63 -8.31 28.04
N THR A 42 15.25 -9.52 28.46
CA THR A 42 15.12 -10.70 27.59
C THR A 42 13.79 -11.42 27.82
N SER A 43 13.42 -12.34 26.94
CA SER A 43 12.18 -13.15 27.03
C SER A 43 10.89 -12.29 27.20
N PHE A 44 10.89 -11.11 26.62
CA PHE A 44 9.81 -10.13 26.66
C PHE A 44 8.95 -10.19 25.39
N GLY A 45 7.80 -9.50 25.40
CA GLY A 45 6.95 -9.30 24.24
C GLY A 45 7.18 -7.93 23.60
N ALA A 46 7.17 -7.88 22.25
CA ALA A 46 7.13 -6.61 21.52
C ALA A 46 6.31 -6.74 20.24
N CYS A 47 5.50 -5.72 19.94
CA CYS A 47 4.71 -5.64 18.72
C CYS A 47 4.52 -4.19 18.27
N LYS A 48 3.99 -4.01 17.06
CA LYS A 48 3.63 -2.70 16.51
C LYS A 48 2.13 -2.61 16.32
N GLU A 49 1.52 -1.52 16.79
CA GLU A 49 0.11 -1.24 16.55
C GLU A 49 -0.13 0.28 16.48
N GLY A 50 -0.92 0.70 15.50
CA GLY A 50 -1.39 2.09 15.40
C GLY A 50 -0.30 3.17 15.38
N GLY A 51 0.89 2.88 14.83
CA GLY A 51 2.02 3.82 14.81
C GLY A 51 2.85 3.85 16.09
N TYR A 52 2.68 2.87 16.99
CA TYR A 52 3.45 2.69 18.21
C TYR A 52 4.14 1.32 18.24
N ILE A 53 5.31 1.28 18.87
CA ILE A 53 5.93 0.04 19.35
C ILE A 53 5.53 -0.16 20.81
N TYR A 54 5.06 -1.33 21.13
CA TYR A 54 4.71 -1.78 22.49
C TYR A 54 5.72 -2.78 22.97
N VAL A 55 6.18 -2.67 24.20
CA VAL A 55 7.10 -3.61 24.86
C VAL A 55 6.56 -3.95 26.25
N TYR A 56 6.46 -5.25 26.55
CA TYR A 56 5.83 -5.75 27.77
C TYR A 56 6.65 -6.84 28.44
N GLY A 57 6.69 -6.82 29.79
CA GLY A 57 7.17 -7.92 30.64
C GLY A 57 8.60 -8.35 30.36
N GLY A 58 8.89 -9.62 30.55
CA GLY A 58 10.18 -10.26 30.30
C GLY A 58 11.01 -10.48 31.56
N HIS A 59 12.26 -10.93 31.38
CA HIS A 59 13.21 -11.24 32.44
C HIS A 59 14.27 -10.14 32.55
N VAL A 60 14.55 -9.71 33.76
CA VAL A 60 15.62 -8.77 34.15
C VAL A 60 16.51 -9.46 35.22
N GLY A 61 17.72 -8.96 35.39
CA GLY A 61 18.69 -9.58 36.34
C GLY A 61 19.61 -10.61 35.71
N ASP A 62 20.21 -11.47 36.51
CA ASP A 62 21.21 -12.44 36.02
C ASP A 62 20.57 -13.61 35.29
N ALA A 63 21.30 -14.18 34.34
CA ALA A 63 20.84 -15.33 33.57
C ALA A 63 20.58 -16.55 34.47
N HIS A 64 19.43 -17.20 34.28
CA HIS A 64 18.98 -18.39 35.03
C HIS A 64 18.69 -18.15 36.53
N VAL A 65 18.58 -16.90 36.96
CA VAL A 65 18.08 -16.52 38.29
C VAL A 65 16.62 -16.11 38.16
N TYR A 66 15.71 -16.89 38.71
CA TYR A 66 14.28 -16.64 38.59
C TYR A 66 13.65 -16.40 39.95
N SER A 67 13.05 -15.26 40.11
CA SER A 67 12.30 -14.85 41.31
C SER A 67 11.21 -13.84 40.92
N LYS A 68 10.35 -13.45 41.83
CA LYS A 68 9.35 -12.39 41.61
C LYS A 68 10.01 -11.06 41.22
N GLU A 69 11.23 -10.82 41.69
CA GLU A 69 11.99 -9.59 41.44
C GLU A 69 12.64 -9.56 40.07
N THR A 70 12.98 -10.73 39.50
CA THR A 70 13.63 -10.84 38.19
C THR A 70 12.64 -10.82 37.01
N HIS A 71 11.34 -10.66 37.29
CA HIS A 71 10.34 -10.41 36.27
C HIS A 71 10.12 -8.90 36.09
N SER A 72 10.25 -8.41 34.89
CA SER A 72 9.96 -7.00 34.57
C SER A 72 8.49 -6.68 34.85
N LYS A 73 8.25 -5.53 35.50
CA LYS A 73 6.93 -4.96 35.76
C LYS A 73 6.67 -3.75 34.84
N SER A 74 7.16 -3.81 33.60
CA SER A 74 7.14 -2.72 32.65
C SER A 74 6.20 -3.02 31.49
N PHE A 75 5.31 -2.06 31.18
CA PHE A 75 4.60 -1.96 29.91
C PHE A 75 4.79 -0.55 29.38
N VAL A 76 5.43 -0.45 28.23
CA VAL A 76 5.77 0.83 27.62
C VAL A 76 5.44 0.85 26.14
N ARG A 77 5.21 2.07 25.61
CA ARG A 77 5.11 2.26 24.17
C ARG A 77 5.93 3.43 23.67
N LEU A 78 6.36 3.35 22.43
CA LEU A 78 7.14 4.36 21.73
C LEU A 78 6.36 4.85 20.51
N ASN A 79 6.11 6.17 20.43
CA ASN A 79 5.47 6.78 19.25
C ASN A 79 6.46 6.89 18.10
N LEU A 80 6.18 6.21 16.98
CA LEU A 80 7.01 6.22 15.79
C LEU A 80 6.93 7.54 15.02
N LYS A 81 5.85 8.29 15.16
CA LYS A 81 5.61 9.57 14.47
C LYS A 81 6.17 10.78 15.24
N SER A 82 6.38 10.67 16.56
CA SER A 82 6.89 11.77 17.39
C SER A 82 8.34 12.12 17.01
N GLU A 83 8.66 13.40 16.90
CA GLU A 83 10.06 13.86 16.73
C GLU A 83 10.89 13.53 17.96
N LYS A 84 10.34 13.75 19.16
CA LYS A 84 10.96 13.38 20.42
C LYS A 84 10.59 11.94 20.77
N LYS A 85 11.56 11.03 20.62
CA LYS A 85 11.39 9.61 20.96
C LYS A 85 11.52 9.42 22.46
N THR A 86 10.39 9.17 23.13
CA THR A 86 10.33 8.88 24.57
C THR A 86 9.37 7.74 24.82
N TRP A 87 9.71 6.88 25.78
CA TRP A 87 8.84 5.82 26.21
C TRP A 87 7.70 6.38 27.08
N GLU A 88 6.48 6.02 26.75
CA GLU A 88 5.29 6.26 27.57
C GLU A 88 4.98 5.00 28.36
N LYS A 89 4.86 5.12 29.69
CA LYS A 89 4.43 4.02 30.56
C LYS A 89 2.92 3.80 30.40
N LEU A 90 2.54 2.53 30.34
CA LEU A 90 1.15 2.09 30.22
C LEU A 90 0.73 1.29 31.46
N PRO A 91 -0.59 1.11 31.69
CA PRO A 91 -1.09 0.24 32.74
C PRO A 91 -0.52 -1.17 32.57
N PHE A 92 0.16 -1.65 33.59
CA PHE A 92 0.76 -2.97 33.64
C PHE A 92 -0.25 -3.99 34.20
N ASN A 93 -0.22 -5.24 33.76
CA ASN A 93 -1.13 -6.30 34.21
C ASN A 93 -0.38 -7.32 35.07
N ASP A 94 0.33 -8.27 34.42
CA ASP A 94 0.98 -9.39 35.09
C ASP A 94 2.48 -9.45 34.80
N SER A 95 3.28 -9.88 35.79
CA SER A 95 4.72 -10.08 35.64
C SER A 95 4.98 -11.41 34.95
N LEU A 96 5.32 -11.40 33.67
CA LEU A 96 5.45 -12.58 32.81
C LEU A 96 6.76 -12.58 32.04
N GLN A 97 7.28 -13.78 31.76
CA GLN A 97 8.33 -14.02 30.79
C GLN A 97 7.99 -15.20 29.87
N GLY A 98 8.57 -15.24 28.67
CA GLY A 98 8.35 -16.34 27.73
C GLY A 98 6.88 -16.57 27.34
N PHE A 99 6.14 -15.49 27.20
CA PHE A 99 4.73 -15.44 26.78
C PHE A 99 4.62 -15.07 25.30
N GLY A 100 3.49 -15.38 24.70
CA GLY A 100 3.14 -14.90 23.36
C GLY A 100 2.61 -13.47 23.37
N MET A 101 3.04 -12.61 22.44
CA MET A 101 2.51 -11.25 22.27
C MET A 101 2.31 -10.91 20.81
N ALA A 102 1.09 -10.50 20.45
CA ALA A 102 0.73 -10.06 19.12
C ALA A 102 -0.20 -8.85 19.16
N ALA A 103 -0.31 -8.14 18.04
CA ALA A 103 -1.22 -7.00 17.93
C ALA A 103 -2.14 -7.16 16.72
N TYR A 104 -3.39 -6.73 16.88
CA TYR A 104 -4.37 -6.73 15.81
C TYR A 104 -5.47 -5.68 16.06
N LYS A 105 -5.73 -4.83 15.07
CA LYS A 105 -6.82 -3.84 15.03
C LYS A 105 -7.01 -3.03 16.32
N GLY A 106 -5.96 -2.36 16.77
CA GLY A 106 -6.02 -1.48 17.94
C GLY A 106 -5.95 -2.20 19.27
N ARG A 107 -5.62 -3.49 19.29
CA ARG A 107 -5.52 -4.32 20.49
C ARG A 107 -4.16 -5.02 20.53
N VAL A 108 -3.64 -5.20 21.74
CA VAL A 108 -2.43 -6.00 22.03
C VAL A 108 -2.85 -7.18 22.87
N TYR A 109 -2.52 -8.38 22.44
CA TYR A 109 -2.87 -9.65 23.05
C TYR A 109 -1.63 -10.24 23.70
N ILE A 110 -1.81 -10.87 24.86
CA ILE A 110 -0.79 -11.61 25.60
C ILE A 110 -1.39 -12.95 25.98
N SER A 111 -0.61 -14.05 25.80
CA SER A 111 -1.05 -15.39 26.12
C SER A 111 -0.02 -16.15 26.92
N GLY A 112 -0.44 -16.89 27.93
CA GLY A 112 0.39 -17.78 28.71
C GLY A 112 1.61 -17.10 29.33
N GLY A 113 2.76 -17.73 29.20
CA GLY A 113 4.02 -17.33 29.80
C GLY A 113 4.31 -18.06 31.11
N SER A 114 5.44 -17.74 31.70
CA SER A 114 5.79 -18.26 33.03
C SER A 114 5.92 -17.16 34.06
N GLN A 115 5.64 -17.51 35.31
CA GLN A 115 5.76 -16.64 36.47
C GLN A 115 6.53 -17.35 37.59
N ALA A 116 7.46 -16.66 38.22
CA ALA A 116 8.13 -17.13 39.42
C ALA A 116 7.30 -16.78 40.66
N THR A 117 7.20 -17.73 41.60
CA THR A 117 6.48 -17.56 42.87
C THR A 117 7.41 -17.43 44.07
N ASN A 118 8.70 -17.73 43.90
CA ASN A 118 9.73 -17.64 44.95
C ASN A 118 10.24 -16.20 45.10
N GLU A 119 10.70 -15.86 46.26
CA GLU A 119 11.44 -14.65 46.59
C GLU A 119 12.89 -14.74 46.10
N ASP A 120 13.59 -13.62 45.98
CA ASP A 120 14.99 -13.59 45.54
C ASP A 120 15.89 -14.38 46.51
N GLY A 121 16.83 -15.17 45.92
CA GLY A 121 17.74 -16.05 46.65
C GLY A 121 17.12 -17.36 47.15
N ALA A 122 15.84 -17.60 46.97
CA ALA A 122 15.19 -18.88 47.22
C ALA A 122 15.30 -19.80 45.98
N GLU A 123 15.05 -21.13 46.16
CA GLU A 123 15.00 -22.07 45.06
C GLU A 123 13.97 -21.63 43.99
N SER A 124 14.37 -21.64 42.74
CA SER A 124 13.54 -21.18 41.63
C SER A 124 12.28 -22.02 41.50
N ASN A 125 11.13 -21.35 41.49
CA ASN A 125 9.83 -21.97 41.32
C ASN A 125 9.06 -21.25 40.19
N LEU A 126 9.11 -21.83 38.98
CA LEU A 126 8.47 -21.30 37.78
C LEU A 126 7.28 -22.17 37.39
N SER A 127 6.16 -21.56 37.10
CA SER A 127 4.96 -22.22 36.58
C SER A 127 4.49 -21.56 35.27
N SER A 128 4.07 -22.38 34.33
CA SER A 128 3.40 -21.90 33.11
C SER A 128 1.96 -21.51 33.41
N LEU A 129 1.45 -20.52 32.72
CA LEU A 129 0.09 -19.99 32.87
C LEU A 129 -0.74 -20.24 31.62
N ASP A 130 -2.05 -20.32 31.79
CA ASP A 130 -3.05 -20.41 30.72
C ASP A 130 -3.75 -19.07 30.41
N LYS A 131 -3.47 -18.05 31.20
CA LYS A 131 -4.12 -16.73 31.13
C LYS A 131 -3.91 -16.09 29.76
N VAL A 132 -5.00 -15.51 29.21
CA VAL A 132 -4.98 -14.69 28.00
C VAL A 132 -5.60 -13.34 28.31
N SER A 133 -4.89 -12.26 27.97
CA SER A 133 -5.34 -10.90 28.23
C SER A 133 -5.19 -10.03 26.99
N VAL A 134 -6.08 -9.04 26.87
CA VAL A 134 -6.08 -8.07 25.77
C VAL A 134 -6.03 -6.64 26.31
N PHE A 135 -5.16 -5.83 25.72
CA PHE A 135 -5.05 -4.40 25.99
C PHE A 135 -5.70 -3.59 24.85
N ASP A 136 -6.71 -2.80 25.19
CA ASP A 136 -7.27 -1.82 24.24
C ASP A 136 -6.34 -0.60 24.18
N THR A 137 -5.70 -0.36 23.04
CA THR A 137 -4.68 0.68 22.88
C THR A 137 -5.25 2.10 22.93
N ARG A 138 -6.55 2.28 22.67
CA ARG A 138 -7.25 3.56 22.72
C ARG A 138 -7.72 3.87 24.16
N LYS A 139 -8.39 2.90 24.79
CA LYS A 139 -8.91 3.05 26.16
C LYS A 139 -7.81 2.91 27.21
N LYS A 140 -6.69 2.30 26.87
CA LYS A 140 -5.57 1.96 27.75
C LYS A 140 -6.00 1.11 28.96
N VAL A 141 -6.82 0.10 28.71
CA VAL A 141 -7.33 -0.83 29.71
C VAL A 141 -7.10 -2.28 29.29
N TRP A 142 -6.87 -3.15 30.27
CA TRP A 142 -6.79 -4.59 30.12
C TRP A 142 -8.15 -5.25 30.32
N SER A 143 -8.36 -6.36 29.64
CA SER A 143 -9.46 -7.28 29.84
C SER A 143 -8.95 -8.71 29.68
N ASP A 144 -9.49 -9.65 30.42
CA ASP A 144 -9.16 -11.07 30.27
C ASP A 144 -10.05 -11.66 29.15
N LEU A 145 -9.48 -12.63 28.44
CA LEU A 145 -10.14 -13.41 27.41
C LEU A 145 -10.24 -14.88 27.85
N THR A 146 -10.87 -15.73 27.05
CA THR A 146 -10.88 -17.18 27.27
C THR A 146 -9.44 -17.67 27.44
N PRO A 147 -9.10 -18.35 28.55
CA PRO A 147 -7.75 -18.88 28.77
C PRO A 147 -7.38 -19.94 27.74
N LEU A 148 -6.11 -20.23 27.63
CA LEU A 148 -5.62 -21.37 26.85
C LEU A 148 -6.18 -22.68 27.45
N PRO A 149 -6.44 -23.69 26.62
CA PRO A 149 -6.90 -24.99 27.10
C PRO A 149 -5.92 -25.66 28.10
N GLU A 150 -4.63 -25.34 27.96
CA GLU A 150 -3.52 -25.87 28.76
C GLU A 150 -2.50 -24.78 29.04
N PRO A 151 -1.90 -24.72 30.27
CA PRO A 151 -0.84 -23.75 30.56
C PRO A 151 0.33 -23.89 29.58
N ARG A 152 0.86 -22.75 29.10
CA ARG A 152 1.90 -22.77 28.09
C ARG A 152 2.88 -21.60 28.26
N SER A 153 4.17 -21.88 28.18
CA SER A 153 5.23 -20.88 28.19
C SER A 153 6.30 -21.17 27.15
N SER A 154 7.17 -20.21 26.87
CA SER A 154 8.23 -20.29 25.85
C SER A 154 7.70 -20.63 24.44
N HIS A 155 6.48 -20.18 24.13
CA HIS A 155 5.82 -20.29 22.83
C HIS A 155 5.86 -18.94 22.09
N GLU A 156 5.52 -18.96 20.82
CA GLU A 156 5.27 -17.74 20.03
C GLU A 156 3.79 -17.59 19.71
N MET A 157 3.36 -16.31 19.62
CA MET A 157 2.03 -15.93 19.15
C MET A 157 2.13 -14.95 18.01
N VAL A 158 1.41 -15.22 16.93
CA VAL A 158 1.29 -14.33 15.77
C VAL A 158 -0.17 -14.05 15.46
N ALA A 159 -0.47 -12.84 15.00
CA ALA A 159 -1.81 -12.45 14.55
C ALA A 159 -1.83 -12.36 13.03
N HIS A 160 -2.81 -12.98 12.39
CA HIS A 160 -2.98 -12.95 10.95
C HIS A 160 -4.46 -13.12 10.59
N ASP A 161 -4.94 -12.29 9.68
CA ASP A 161 -6.31 -12.31 9.12
C ASP A 161 -7.42 -12.54 10.16
N GLY A 162 -7.38 -11.78 11.24
CA GLY A 162 -8.39 -11.84 12.30
C GLY A 162 -8.26 -13.01 13.26
N LYS A 163 -7.19 -13.78 13.18
CA LYS A 163 -6.93 -14.92 14.06
C LYS A 163 -5.63 -14.76 14.84
N LEU A 164 -5.57 -15.38 16.00
CA LEU A 164 -4.35 -15.58 16.78
C LEU A 164 -3.87 -17.03 16.61
N PHE A 165 -2.60 -17.20 16.31
CA PHE A 165 -1.94 -18.49 16.20
C PHE A 165 -0.88 -18.61 17.29
N ILE A 166 -0.87 -19.72 18.01
CA ILE A 166 0.12 -20.04 19.04
C ILE A 166 0.83 -21.33 18.65
N VAL A 167 2.16 -21.33 18.67
CA VAL A 167 2.97 -22.48 18.27
C VAL A 167 4.16 -22.71 19.22
N GLY A 168 4.52 -23.97 19.40
CA GLY A 168 5.57 -24.40 20.31
C GLY A 168 5.18 -24.23 21.78
N GLY A 169 6.18 -24.31 22.64
CA GLY A 169 6.05 -24.12 24.07
C GLY A 169 5.88 -25.43 24.85
N TRP A 170 5.87 -25.28 26.15
CA TRP A 170 5.73 -26.38 27.12
C TRP A 170 4.93 -25.92 28.35
N HIS A 171 4.46 -26.87 29.10
CA HIS A 171 3.88 -26.68 30.42
C HIS A 171 4.91 -27.04 31.48
N MET A 172 5.27 -26.10 32.34
CA MET A 172 6.02 -26.31 33.56
C MET A 172 5.02 -26.32 34.71
N ALA A 173 4.84 -27.46 35.33
CA ALA A 173 4.01 -27.60 36.52
C ALA A 173 4.92 -27.63 37.76
N ASP A 174 4.60 -26.82 38.74
CA ASP A 174 5.27 -26.64 40.01
C ASP A 174 5.82 -27.93 40.59
N GLY A 175 7.12 -28.20 40.41
CA GLY A 175 7.81 -29.43 40.92
C GLY A 175 7.37 -30.75 40.30
N LYS A 176 6.49 -30.80 39.29
CA LYS A 176 5.92 -32.01 38.70
C LYS A 176 6.50 -32.38 37.31
N GLY A 177 7.57 -31.71 36.89
CA GLY A 177 8.19 -31.96 35.60
C GLY A 177 7.69 -31.01 34.50
N VAL A 178 7.97 -31.36 33.25
CA VAL A 178 7.61 -30.57 32.08
C VAL A 178 6.83 -31.43 31.08
N GLU A 179 5.86 -30.81 30.43
CA GLU A 179 5.09 -31.43 29.35
C GLU A 179 5.26 -30.60 28.08
N TRP A 180 5.69 -31.24 27.02
CA TRP A 180 5.88 -30.58 25.73
C TRP A 180 4.57 -30.62 24.95
N HIS A 181 4.23 -29.48 24.30
CA HIS A 181 3.07 -29.41 23.42
C HIS A 181 3.45 -29.79 21.99
N ASN A 182 2.78 -30.81 21.47
CA ASN A 182 2.92 -31.29 20.08
C ASN A 182 1.87 -30.71 19.12
N HIS A 183 1.20 -29.65 19.52
CA HIS A 183 0.20 -28.97 18.72
C HIS A 183 0.24 -27.44 18.95
N GLY A 184 -0.14 -26.67 17.93
CA GLY A 184 -0.45 -25.26 18.08
C GLY A 184 -1.91 -25.04 18.44
N LEU A 185 -2.27 -23.78 18.63
CA LEU A 185 -3.63 -23.32 18.88
C LEU A 185 -3.98 -22.18 17.91
N VAL A 186 -5.25 -22.07 17.56
CA VAL A 186 -5.79 -20.94 16.80
C VAL A 186 -7.09 -20.46 17.44
N ALA A 187 -7.30 -19.14 17.46
CA ALA A 187 -8.56 -18.53 17.87
C ALA A 187 -8.99 -17.45 16.87
N ASP A 188 -10.26 -17.43 16.51
CA ASP A 188 -10.84 -16.38 15.69
C ASP A 188 -11.24 -15.19 16.58
N LEU A 189 -10.77 -13.99 16.25
CA LEU A 189 -11.03 -12.76 17.00
C LEU A 189 -12.41 -12.14 16.70
N SER A 190 -13.16 -12.73 15.79
CA SER A 190 -14.57 -12.37 15.55
C SER A 190 -15.52 -13.05 16.51
N ASP A 191 -15.10 -14.13 17.19
CA ASP A 191 -15.91 -14.82 18.20
C ASP A 191 -15.93 -14.05 19.52
N ASP A 192 -17.06 -14.08 20.23
CA ASP A 192 -17.22 -13.48 21.54
C ASP A 192 -18.11 -14.40 22.43
N PRO A 193 -17.52 -15.09 23.42
CA PRO A 193 -16.08 -15.18 23.75
C PRO A 193 -15.29 -15.94 22.68
N ILE A 194 -13.98 -15.62 22.55
CA ILE A 194 -13.09 -16.37 21.66
C ILE A 194 -12.96 -17.83 22.13
N THR A 195 -12.80 -18.73 21.18
CA THR A 195 -12.57 -20.17 21.45
C THR A 195 -11.25 -20.60 20.85
N TRP A 196 -10.53 -21.50 21.54
CA TRP A 196 -9.27 -22.05 21.07
C TRP A 196 -9.48 -23.41 20.42
N GLU A 197 -9.04 -23.52 19.18
CA GLU A 197 -9.00 -24.78 18.41
C GLU A 197 -7.57 -25.26 18.28
N LYS A 198 -7.37 -26.58 18.27
CA LYS A 198 -6.05 -27.18 18.03
C LYS A 198 -5.70 -27.09 16.54
N LEU A 199 -4.49 -26.64 16.24
CA LEU A 199 -3.85 -26.88 14.95
C LEU A 199 -3.50 -28.38 14.82
N PRO A 200 -3.24 -28.88 13.61
CA PRO A 200 -2.83 -30.27 13.42
C PRO A 200 -1.68 -30.66 14.35
N GLU A 201 -1.78 -31.82 14.96
CA GLU A 201 -0.71 -32.39 15.80
C GLU A 201 0.54 -32.67 14.98
N THR A 202 1.69 -32.55 15.62
CA THR A 202 3.00 -32.74 15.01
C THR A 202 3.73 -33.92 15.70
N ASP A 203 4.65 -34.53 14.98
CA ASP A 203 5.60 -35.50 15.48
C ASP A 203 6.87 -34.87 16.09
N TRP A 204 6.90 -33.52 16.15
CA TRP A 204 7.96 -32.73 16.74
C TRP A 204 7.43 -31.82 17.84
N VAL A 205 8.30 -31.47 18.77
CA VAL A 205 8.05 -30.54 19.86
C VAL A 205 9.14 -29.48 19.88
N VAL A 206 8.80 -28.21 20.25
CA VAL A 206 9.78 -27.13 20.31
C VAL A 206 9.31 -26.04 21.27
N ARG A 207 10.27 -25.39 21.95
CA ARG A 207 10.06 -24.17 22.73
C ARG A 207 11.16 -23.14 22.46
N ALA A 208 10.97 -21.90 22.89
CA ALA A 208 11.91 -20.81 22.63
C ALA A 208 12.27 -20.70 21.12
N ASN A 209 11.32 -21.07 20.31
CA ASN A 209 11.28 -20.91 18.86
C ASN A 209 10.89 -19.47 18.49
N SER A 210 11.01 -19.14 17.23
CA SER A 210 10.35 -17.96 16.66
C SER A 210 9.32 -18.38 15.62
N ALA A 211 8.32 -17.52 15.36
CA ALA A 211 7.31 -17.77 14.35
C ALA A 211 6.93 -16.51 13.57
N ALA A 212 6.56 -16.70 12.30
CA ALA A 212 6.04 -15.66 11.44
C ALA A 212 5.08 -16.25 10.40
N ILE A 213 4.12 -15.46 9.93
CA ILE A 213 3.26 -15.84 8.80
C ILE A 213 3.69 -15.05 7.59
N VAL A 214 3.92 -15.76 6.47
CA VAL A 214 4.30 -15.20 5.16
C VAL A 214 3.46 -15.90 4.10
N ASN A 215 2.69 -15.13 3.32
CA ASN A 215 1.86 -15.65 2.22
C ASN A 215 1.00 -16.85 2.66
N ASP A 216 0.22 -16.67 3.75
CA ASP A 216 -0.67 -17.69 4.33
C ASP A 216 0.03 -19.00 4.73
N ASN A 217 1.32 -18.94 5.00
CA ASN A 217 2.09 -20.02 5.61
C ASN A 217 2.65 -19.58 6.96
N LEU A 218 2.38 -20.36 8.00
CA LEU A 218 2.95 -20.17 9.34
C LEU A 218 4.27 -20.93 9.43
N TYR A 219 5.35 -20.22 9.68
CA TYR A 219 6.69 -20.78 9.85
C TYR A 219 7.05 -20.83 11.33
N VAL A 220 7.58 -21.95 11.77
CA VAL A 220 8.14 -22.18 13.12
C VAL A 220 9.63 -22.45 12.94
N VAL A 221 10.49 -21.62 13.55
CA VAL A 221 11.92 -21.62 13.27
C VAL A 221 12.72 -21.93 14.52
N GLY A 222 13.51 -23.00 14.48
CA GLY A 222 14.48 -23.37 15.48
C GLY A 222 13.90 -23.53 16.87
N GLY A 223 14.70 -23.23 17.87
CA GLY A 223 14.34 -23.36 19.28
C GLY A 223 15.09 -24.47 19.99
N LEU A 224 14.45 -25.03 21.01
CA LEU A 224 14.91 -26.19 21.79
C LEU A 224 13.84 -27.27 21.73
N ASN A 225 14.21 -28.50 21.35
CA ASN A 225 13.41 -29.70 21.45
C ASN A 225 13.92 -30.60 22.57
N ASP A 226 13.41 -31.80 22.67
CA ASP A 226 13.79 -32.78 23.69
C ASP A 226 15.23 -33.32 23.52
N GLU A 227 15.82 -33.22 22.34
CA GLU A 227 17.21 -33.57 22.04
C GLU A 227 18.22 -32.41 22.22
N GLY A 228 17.73 -31.18 22.36
CA GLY A 228 18.56 -29.97 22.51
C GLY A 228 18.20 -28.83 21.54
N THR A 229 19.17 -27.97 21.25
CA THR A 229 18.94 -26.84 20.31
C THR A 229 18.78 -27.38 18.89
N THR A 230 17.76 -26.84 18.17
CA THR A 230 17.47 -27.22 16.79
C THR A 230 17.57 -26.06 15.82
N ASN A 231 17.77 -26.36 14.55
CA ASN A 231 17.67 -25.43 13.41
C ASN A 231 16.58 -25.84 12.43
N ALA A 232 15.78 -26.85 12.76
CA ALA A 232 14.64 -27.27 11.97
C ALA A 232 13.66 -26.11 11.73
N VAL A 233 13.06 -26.08 10.56
CA VAL A 233 12.05 -25.10 10.19
C VAL A 233 10.81 -25.83 9.67
N GLN A 234 9.71 -25.64 10.37
CA GLN A 234 8.42 -26.23 10.03
C GLN A 234 7.50 -25.20 9.41
N LYS A 235 6.72 -25.59 8.42
CA LYS A 235 5.77 -24.74 7.71
C LYS A 235 4.37 -25.37 7.75
N LEU A 236 3.39 -24.64 8.28
CA LEU A 236 1.97 -24.97 8.16
C LEU A 236 1.37 -24.10 7.05
N ASN A 237 0.81 -24.72 6.04
CA ASN A 237 -0.04 -24.02 5.08
C ASN A 237 -1.42 -23.80 5.70
N LEU A 238 -1.86 -22.55 5.82
CA LEU A 238 -3.10 -22.21 6.52
C LEU A 238 -4.37 -22.53 5.72
N ASP A 239 -4.25 -22.71 4.40
CA ASP A 239 -5.37 -23.11 3.54
C ASP A 239 -5.60 -24.62 3.56
N SER A 240 -4.53 -25.41 3.39
CA SER A 240 -4.63 -26.88 3.42
C SER A 240 -4.61 -27.48 4.83
N ASN A 241 -4.19 -26.69 5.83
CA ASN A 241 -4.01 -27.08 7.21
C ASN A 241 -3.04 -28.27 7.37
N GLU A 242 -1.97 -28.31 6.56
CA GLU A 242 -0.96 -29.37 6.55
C GLU A 242 0.42 -28.84 6.89
N TRP A 243 1.13 -29.58 7.80
CA TRP A 243 2.52 -29.32 8.12
C TRP A 243 3.46 -29.90 7.08
N SER A 244 4.56 -29.21 6.84
CA SER A 244 5.68 -29.67 6.01
C SER A 244 6.99 -29.13 6.55
N GLU A 245 8.06 -29.93 6.44
CA GLU A 245 9.41 -29.49 6.74
C GLU A 245 10.01 -28.77 5.54
N ILE A 246 10.75 -27.70 5.80
CA ILE A 246 11.55 -27.02 4.78
C ILE A 246 13.03 -27.11 5.12
N SER A 247 13.91 -26.54 4.26
CA SER A 247 15.36 -26.57 4.54
C SER A 247 15.69 -25.94 5.89
N ASP A 248 16.50 -26.62 6.68
CA ASP A 248 17.00 -26.17 7.97
C ASP A 248 17.55 -24.76 7.93
N PHE A 249 17.37 -24.00 9.00
CA PHE A 249 18.02 -22.71 9.17
C PHE A 249 19.55 -22.90 9.25
N PRO A 250 20.36 -22.22 8.42
CA PRO A 250 21.80 -22.42 8.40
C PRO A 250 22.45 -21.88 9.68
N GLY A 251 22.85 -22.75 10.56
CA GLY A 251 23.54 -22.42 11.81
C GLY A 251 24.50 -23.55 12.21
N THR A 252 25.77 -23.20 12.44
CA THR A 252 26.81 -24.17 12.85
C THR A 252 27.28 -23.98 14.28
N ASN A 253 26.81 -22.94 14.98
CA ASN A 253 27.17 -22.66 16.36
C ASN A 253 26.33 -23.54 17.33
N ARG A 254 26.74 -23.60 18.59
CA ARG A 254 26.07 -24.40 19.62
C ARG A 254 24.61 -23.97 19.91
N ILE A 255 24.23 -22.73 19.55
CA ILE A 255 22.92 -22.14 19.77
C ILE A 255 21.98 -22.48 18.62
N LYS A 256 22.51 -22.67 17.38
CA LYS A 256 21.71 -22.86 16.15
C LYS A 256 20.68 -21.74 16.00
N ALA A 257 19.40 -22.03 15.92
CA ALA A 257 18.32 -21.03 15.87
C ALA A 257 17.55 -20.88 17.20
N PHE A 258 18.13 -21.32 18.31
CA PHE A 258 17.55 -21.15 19.65
C PHE A 258 17.49 -19.69 20.04
N GLY A 259 16.35 -19.19 20.53
CA GLY A 259 16.15 -17.79 20.89
C GLY A 259 16.27 -16.83 19.71
N SER A 260 16.10 -17.30 18.47
CA SER A 260 15.99 -16.45 17.28
C SER A 260 14.72 -15.60 17.31
N ALA A 261 14.66 -14.58 16.45
CA ALA A 261 13.45 -13.82 16.19
C ALA A 261 13.13 -13.86 14.70
N SER A 262 11.86 -13.98 14.34
CA SER A 262 11.41 -14.02 12.95
C SER A 262 10.26 -13.07 12.69
N THR A 263 10.13 -12.63 11.44
CA THR A 263 9.03 -11.79 10.98
C THR A 263 8.86 -11.89 9.47
N GLU A 264 7.68 -11.53 8.98
CA GLU A 264 7.49 -11.22 7.56
C GLU A 264 8.12 -9.88 7.22
N LEU A 265 8.83 -9.79 6.11
CA LEU A 265 9.33 -8.54 5.57
C LEU A 265 9.40 -8.58 4.04
N GLY A 266 8.59 -7.74 3.39
CA GLY A 266 8.55 -7.64 1.93
C GLY A 266 8.17 -8.93 1.22
N GLY A 267 7.24 -9.70 1.78
CA GLY A 267 6.77 -10.98 1.27
C GLY A 267 7.71 -12.15 1.51
N LYS A 268 8.71 -12.00 2.39
CA LYS A 268 9.70 -13.04 2.72
C LYS A 268 9.83 -13.28 4.22
N LEU A 269 10.20 -14.48 4.59
CA LEU A 269 10.55 -14.80 5.98
C LEU A 269 11.95 -14.26 6.28
N LEU A 270 12.04 -13.34 7.23
CA LEU A 270 13.30 -12.84 7.81
C LEU A 270 13.51 -13.49 9.17
N VAL A 271 14.68 -14.07 9.39
CA VAL A 271 15.09 -14.68 10.66
C VAL A 271 16.38 -14.05 11.17
N SER A 272 16.39 -13.64 12.43
CA SER A 272 17.56 -13.12 13.15
C SER A 272 18.00 -14.11 14.22
N PRO A 273 19.08 -14.87 13.97
CA PRO A 273 19.67 -15.79 14.96
C PRO A 273 20.68 -15.06 15.84
N PHE A 274 21.36 -15.75 16.74
CA PHE A 274 22.53 -15.26 17.47
C PHE A 274 23.74 -15.09 16.53
N SER A 275 23.65 -14.10 15.67
CA SER A 275 24.63 -13.79 14.61
C SER A 275 24.57 -12.30 14.29
N TYR A 276 25.62 -11.77 13.63
CA TYR A 276 25.58 -10.42 13.07
C TYR A 276 24.72 -10.30 11.82
N GLN A 277 24.42 -11.42 11.15
CA GLN A 277 23.69 -11.41 9.86
C GLN A 277 22.38 -12.16 9.98
N PRO A 278 21.24 -11.44 9.93
CA PRO A 278 19.94 -12.05 9.66
C PRO A 278 19.92 -12.76 8.30
N ARG A 279 18.93 -13.59 8.06
CA ARG A 279 18.75 -14.32 6.80
C ARG A 279 17.34 -14.26 6.30
N PHE A 280 17.19 -14.16 4.98
CA PHE A 280 15.93 -14.37 4.29
C PHE A 280 15.80 -15.80 3.78
N TYR A 281 14.61 -16.35 3.90
CA TYR A 281 14.23 -17.59 3.21
C TYR A 281 13.67 -17.23 1.82
N ASP A 282 14.19 -17.89 0.80
CA ASP A 282 13.69 -17.81 -0.57
C ASP A 282 12.93 -19.11 -0.88
N GLU A 283 11.60 -19.01 -0.89
CA GLU A 283 10.72 -20.15 -1.12
C GLU A 283 10.85 -20.71 -2.54
N SER A 284 11.23 -19.87 -3.54
CA SER A 284 11.33 -20.27 -4.94
C SER A 284 12.41 -21.33 -5.20
N ASN A 285 13.46 -21.35 -4.39
CA ASN A 285 14.59 -22.27 -4.50
C ASN A 285 14.91 -23.00 -3.19
N SER A 286 14.02 -22.86 -2.19
CA SER A 286 14.12 -23.49 -0.86
C SER A 286 15.47 -23.22 -0.17
N SER A 287 15.98 -22.00 -0.24
CA SER A 287 17.30 -21.64 0.28
C SER A 287 17.32 -20.40 1.18
N TRP A 288 18.33 -20.34 2.04
CA TRP A 288 18.58 -19.24 2.98
C TRP A 288 19.67 -18.30 2.47
N HIS A 289 19.39 -17.01 2.46
CA HIS A 289 20.33 -15.97 2.02
C HIS A 289 20.70 -15.04 3.17
N ALA A 290 22.00 -14.94 3.46
CA ALA A 290 22.50 -13.98 4.45
C ALA A 290 22.31 -12.55 3.94
N THR A 291 21.88 -11.65 4.82
CA THR A 291 21.72 -10.24 4.50
C THR A 291 23.06 -9.53 4.38
N GLN A 292 23.11 -8.45 3.60
CA GLN A 292 24.27 -7.53 3.59
C GLN A 292 24.28 -6.67 4.87
N SER A 293 23.08 -6.27 5.30
CA SER A 293 22.88 -5.54 6.54
C SER A 293 23.20 -6.41 7.74
N LYS A 294 23.92 -5.85 8.72
CA LYS A 294 24.39 -6.54 9.92
C LYS A 294 23.93 -5.81 11.16
N VAL A 295 23.50 -6.56 12.18
CA VAL A 295 23.34 -6.03 13.53
C VAL A 295 24.69 -5.64 14.12
N LYS A 296 24.74 -4.61 14.93
CA LYS A 296 25.97 -4.17 15.62
C LYS A 296 26.36 -5.14 16.73
N GLU A 297 25.37 -5.78 17.32
CA GLU A 297 25.53 -6.65 18.47
C GLU A 297 24.74 -7.94 18.28
N LYS A 298 25.40 -9.09 18.55
CA LYS A 298 24.74 -10.40 18.53
C LYS A 298 23.77 -10.51 19.69
N ARG A 299 22.57 -10.99 19.41
CA ARG A 299 21.52 -11.09 20.41
C ARG A 299 20.65 -12.34 20.22
N PHE A 300 20.14 -12.90 21.30
CA PHE A 300 19.14 -13.93 21.31
C PHE A 300 18.03 -13.57 22.31
N PHE A 301 16.86 -14.19 22.21
CA PHE A 301 15.65 -13.80 22.93
C PHE A 301 15.31 -12.31 22.77
N HIS A 302 15.73 -11.72 21.66
CA HIS A 302 15.36 -10.36 21.24
C HIS A 302 14.05 -10.40 20.46
N ARG A 303 13.51 -9.21 20.17
CA ARG A 303 12.38 -9.06 19.27
C ARG A 303 12.77 -8.28 18.04
N ILE A 304 12.16 -8.62 16.90
CA ILE A 304 12.27 -7.85 15.66
C ILE A 304 10.87 -7.41 15.23
N VAL A 305 10.73 -6.11 14.96
CA VAL A 305 9.42 -5.53 14.64
C VAL A 305 9.52 -4.75 13.33
N PRO A 306 8.76 -5.11 12.29
CA PRO A 306 8.73 -4.40 11.03
C PRO A 306 8.23 -2.96 11.23
N LEU A 307 9.04 -2.00 10.80
CA LEU A 307 8.65 -0.59 10.78
C LEU A 307 7.88 -0.26 9.49
N ASN A 308 8.34 -0.82 8.38
CA ASN A 308 7.74 -0.75 7.04
C ASN A 308 8.18 -1.97 6.22
N LYS A 309 7.93 -1.97 4.90
CA LYS A 309 8.23 -3.09 3.99
C LYS A 309 9.73 -3.47 3.88
N THR A 310 10.65 -2.63 4.35
CA THR A 310 12.11 -2.87 4.21
C THR A 310 12.89 -2.67 5.49
N LYS A 311 12.32 -2.01 6.52
CA LYS A 311 13.01 -1.66 7.76
C LYS A 311 12.46 -2.42 8.95
N VAL A 312 13.36 -2.92 9.75
CA VAL A 312 13.04 -3.68 10.96
C VAL A 312 13.77 -3.07 12.15
N LEU A 313 13.05 -2.92 13.26
CA LEU A 313 13.60 -2.54 14.56
C LEU A 313 13.98 -3.81 15.33
N PHE A 314 15.23 -3.91 15.72
CA PHE A 314 15.77 -4.93 16.63
C PHE A 314 15.74 -4.38 18.04
N ILE A 315 15.21 -5.14 18.98
CA ILE A 315 14.92 -4.67 20.34
C ILE A 315 15.47 -5.64 21.37
N GLY A 316 16.26 -5.16 22.33
CA GLY A 316 16.67 -5.87 23.54
C GLY A 316 17.29 -7.25 23.29
N GLY A 317 16.96 -8.22 24.12
CA GLY A 317 17.47 -9.57 24.12
C GLY A 317 18.67 -9.74 25.05
N ALA A 318 19.50 -10.76 24.81
CA ALA A 318 20.73 -11.00 25.57
C ALA A 318 21.93 -11.25 24.64
N SER A 319 23.11 -10.86 25.08
CA SER A 319 24.41 -11.25 24.56
C SER A 319 25.06 -12.25 25.54
N TRP A 320 26.34 -12.58 25.27
CA TRP A 320 27.11 -13.35 26.25
C TRP A 320 27.48 -12.54 27.51
N ASP A 321 27.43 -11.20 27.41
CA ASP A 321 27.80 -10.27 28.47
C ASP A 321 26.60 -9.84 29.34
N GLY A 322 25.39 -10.34 29.03
CA GLY A 322 24.18 -10.05 29.80
C GLY A 322 23.01 -9.58 28.91
N HIS A 323 21.98 -9.05 29.58
CA HIS A 323 20.79 -8.51 28.93
C HIS A 323 21.06 -7.18 28.26
N LEU A 324 20.33 -6.89 27.19
CA LEU A 324 20.48 -5.73 26.35
C LEU A 324 19.27 -4.79 26.49
N ASP A 325 19.56 -3.49 26.58
CA ASP A 325 18.59 -2.42 26.43
C ASP A 325 18.66 -1.76 25.04
N SER A 326 19.68 -2.14 24.24
CA SER A 326 19.98 -1.54 22.95
C SER A 326 18.90 -1.85 21.90
N MET A 327 18.67 -0.84 21.05
CA MET A 327 17.78 -0.94 19.88
C MET A 327 18.50 -0.47 18.63
N GLU A 328 18.23 -1.11 17.50
CA GLU A 328 18.79 -0.69 16.22
C GLU A 328 17.82 -0.96 15.06
N ILE A 329 17.89 -0.10 14.04
CA ILE A 329 17.10 -0.25 12.82
C ILE A 329 18.01 -0.73 11.71
N LEU A 330 17.64 -1.82 11.07
CA LEU A 330 18.25 -2.29 9.83
C LEU A 330 17.34 -2.05 8.65
N ASP A 331 17.93 -1.69 7.53
CA ASP A 331 17.27 -1.51 6.24
C ASP A 331 17.69 -2.65 5.30
N PHE A 332 16.71 -3.42 4.84
CA PHE A 332 16.89 -4.58 3.97
C PHE A 332 16.44 -4.32 2.52
N SER A 333 16.34 -3.04 2.14
CA SER A 333 16.01 -2.68 0.75
C SER A 333 16.88 -3.35 -0.30
N PRO A 334 18.22 -3.51 -0.08
CA PRO A 334 19.07 -4.16 -1.07
C PRO A 334 18.79 -5.64 -1.25
N GLU A 335 18.46 -6.35 -0.17
CA GLU A 335 18.23 -7.80 -0.16
C GLU A 335 16.89 -8.18 -0.75
N LEU A 336 15.89 -7.36 -0.47
CA LEU A 336 14.53 -7.65 -0.90
C LEU A 336 14.36 -7.45 -2.41
N LYS A 337 15.41 -6.89 -3.12
CA LYS A 337 15.29 -6.43 -4.52
C LYS A 337 13.94 -5.70 -4.76
N ILE A 338 13.27 -5.38 -3.67
CA ILE A 338 12.41 -4.25 -3.70
C ILE A 338 13.43 -3.17 -4.08
N GLN A 339 13.57 -2.89 -5.41
CA GLN A 339 13.75 -1.50 -5.65
C GLN A 339 12.68 -0.91 -4.74
N GLU A 340 13.09 -0.39 -3.59
CA GLU A 340 12.42 0.78 -3.13
C GLU A 340 12.29 1.54 -4.43
N SER A 341 11.14 1.60 -4.96
CA SER A 341 10.76 2.78 -5.73
C SER A 341 11.38 3.88 -4.91
N PRO A 342 12.62 4.36 -5.26
CA PRO A 342 13.69 4.70 -4.32
C PRO A 342 13.00 5.42 -3.20
N SER A 343 13.07 4.86 -1.94
CA SER A 343 12.62 5.61 -0.78
C SER A 343 13.46 6.82 -0.96
N LYS A 344 12.83 7.76 -1.61
CA LYS A 344 13.47 8.96 -2.05
C LYS A 344 14.15 9.44 -0.78
N LYS A 345 15.50 9.13 -0.63
CA LYS A 345 16.33 10.19 -0.08
C LYS A 345 15.64 11.38 -0.69
N ARG A 346 14.97 12.23 0.08
CA ARG A 346 14.39 13.44 -0.46
C ARG A 346 15.41 14.05 -1.44
N LYS A 347 15.61 13.43 -2.59
CA LYS A 347 15.83 14.19 -3.78
C LYS A 347 14.63 15.07 -3.69
N LYS A 348 14.81 16.35 -3.38
CA LYS A 348 13.82 17.35 -3.71
C LYS A 348 13.19 16.81 -4.96
N ASN A 349 11.97 16.21 -4.81
CA ASN A 349 11.31 15.56 -5.93
C ASN A 349 11.54 16.52 -7.08
N PRO A 350 12.04 16.09 -8.23
CA PRO A 350 11.83 16.91 -9.39
C PRO A 350 10.34 17.10 -9.34
N LYS A 351 9.89 18.33 -9.04
CA LYS A 351 8.48 18.69 -8.86
C LYS A 351 7.70 17.86 -9.85
N SER A 352 7.06 16.75 -9.40
CA SER A 352 6.32 15.88 -10.30
C SER A 352 5.02 16.61 -10.60
N THR A 353 5.13 17.57 -11.49
CA THR A 353 4.00 18.33 -12.02
C THR A 353 3.31 17.56 -13.15
N ASN A 354 3.47 16.25 -13.20
CA ASN A 354 2.96 15.44 -14.31
C ASN A 354 1.78 14.57 -13.86
N TRP A 355 0.64 14.79 -14.51
CA TRP A 355 -0.56 13.97 -14.44
C TRP A 355 -0.93 13.58 -15.86
N GLY A 356 -0.29 12.51 -16.37
CA GLY A 356 -0.15 12.23 -17.79
C GLY A 356 -1.37 11.69 -18.52
N GLY A 357 -2.48 11.39 -17.85
CA GLY A 357 -3.67 10.82 -18.47
C GLY A 357 -4.85 10.72 -17.51
N PHE A 358 -5.91 10.06 -17.94
CA PHE A 358 -7.08 9.76 -17.13
C PHE A 358 -6.67 9.00 -15.85
N ARG A 359 -7.08 9.52 -14.69
CA ARG A 359 -6.70 8.98 -13.38
C ARG A 359 -5.17 8.94 -13.15
N GLY A 360 -4.42 9.88 -13.73
CA GLY A 360 -2.96 9.96 -13.64
C GLY A 360 -2.24 8.82 -14.36
N ALA A 361 -1.82 7.81 -13.62
CA ALA A 361 -1.26 6.57 -14.15
C ALA A 361 -2.33 5.47 -14.37
N GLY A 362 -3.62 5.83 -14.40
CA GLY A 362 -4.75 4.91 -14.55
C GLY A 362 -5.31 4.35 -13.24
N ASN A 363 -4.81 4.77 -12.08
CA ASN A 363 -5.18 4.21 -10.77
C ASN A 363 -5.71 5.23 -9.74
N SER A 364 -5.72 6.53 -10.06
CA SER A 364 -6.15 7.61 -9.14
C SER A 364 -5.31 7.71 -7.86
N VAL A 365 -4.01 7.42 -7.93
CA VAL A 365 -3.09 7.51 -6.79
C VAL A 365 -2.06 8.62 -7.04
N THR A 366 -1.79 9.42 -6.01
CA THR A 366 -0.73 10.43 -6.02
C THR A 366 0.14 10.32 -4.77
N TYR A 367 1.40 10.72 -4.90
CA TYR A 367 2.35 10.81 -3.77
C TYR A 367 2.59 12.27 -3.34
N ALA A 368 1.72 13.19 -3.75
CA ALA A 368 1.77 14.59 -3.35
C ALA A 368 1.31 14.75 -1.89
N HIS A 369 2.21 15.18 -1.00
CA HIS A 369 1.95 15.28 0.45
C HIS A 369 1.23 16.58 0.87
N ASN A 370 1.32 17.64 0.08
CA ASN A 370 0.88 18.97 0.48
C ASN A 370 -0.41 19.42 -0.22
N LEU A 371 -1.26 18.47 -0.61
CA LEU A 371 -2.55 18.81 -1.20
C LEU A 371 -3.44 19.54 -0.19
N PRO A 372 -4.26 20.50 -0.63
CA PRO A 372 -5.14 21.20 0.27
C PRO A 372 -6.13 20.26 0.95
N LEU A 373 -6.29 20.43 2.27
CA LEU A 373 -7.29 19.71 3.07
C LEU A 373 -8.62 20.47 3.10
N VAL A 374 -8.54 21.80 3.21
CA VAL A 374 -9.72 22.67 3.35
C VAL A 374 -9.71 23.71 2.24
N TRP A 375 -10.87 23.91 1.59
CA TRP A 375 -11.12 24.98 0.62
C TRP A 375 -12.59 25.36 0.56
N SER A 376 -12.85 26.55 0.02
CA SER A 376 -14.19 27.09 -0.27
C SER A 376 -14.08 28.16 -1.34
N ASP A 377 -15.18 28.75 -1.76
CA ASP A 377 -15.17 29.89 -2.71
C ASP A 377 -14.32 31.08 -2.25
N LYS A 378 -14.00 31.15 -0.96
CA LYS A 378 -13.21 32.24 -0.34
C LYS A 378 -11.83 31.81 0.15
N GLN A 379 -11.48 30.54 0.04
CA GLN A 379 -10.27 29.97 0.63
C GLN A 379 -9.62 28.92 -0.28
N ASN A 380 -8.30 29.00 -0.43
CA ASN A 380 -7.48 28.04 -1.16
C ASN A 380 -7.84 27.85 -2.64
N ILE A 381 -8.46 28.82 -3.29
CA ILE A 381 -8.57 28.91 -4.75
C ILE A 381 -7.38 29.73 -5.26
N SER A 382 -6.45 29.11 -6.00
CA SER A 382 -5.36 29.81 -6.66
C SER A 382 -5.87 30.66 -7.83
N TRP A 383 -6.73 30.08 -8.64
CA TRP A 383 -7.39 30.74 -9.76
C TRP A 383 -8.56 29.90 -10.29
N ARG A 384 -9.46 30.56 -11.04
CA ARG A 384 -10.58 29.95 -11.74
C ARG A 384 -10.66 30.55 -13.14
N LYS A 385 -10.91 29.74 -14.16
CA LYS A 385 -11.05 30.17 -15.56
C LYS A 385 -12.23 29.48 -16.21
N SER A 386 -13.07 30.31 -16.86
CA SER A 386 -14.09 29.79 -17.75
C SER A 386 -13.47 29.33 -19.06
N LEU A 387 -14.02 28.32 -19.65
CA LEU A 387 -13.62 27.75 -20.93
C LEU A 387 -14.69 28.00 -21.97
N GLU A 388 -14.29 28.25 -23.19
CA GLU A 388 -15.20 28.33 -24.30
C GLU A 388 -15.72 26.91 -24.65
N GLY A 389 -17.02 26.81 -24.88
CA GLY A 389 -17.65 25.49 -25.13
C GLY A 389 -17.83 24.65 -23.88
N TYR A 390 -18.04 23.36 -24.07
CA TYR A 390 -18.32 22.42 -23.00
C TYR A 390 -17.54 21.10 -23.18
N GLY A 391 -17.01 20.53 -22.10
CA GLY A 391 -16.26 19.27 -22.16
C GLY A 391 -16.21 18.57 -20.82
N GLN A 392 -16.13 17.23 -20.88
CA GLN A 392 -16.12 16.33 -19.72
C GLN A 392 -14.76 15.66 -19.48
N SER A 393 -13.77 15.95 -20.34
CA SER A 393 -12.43 15.40 -20.21
C SER A 393 -11.77 15.85 -18.90
N THR A 394 -11.08 14.95 -18.21
CA THR A 394 -10.23 15.36 -17.09
C THR A 394 -9.01 16.12 -17.61
N PRO A 395 -8.54 17.16 -16.89
CA PRO A 395 -7.30 17.82 -17.27
C PRO A 395 -6.10 16.89 -17.12
N VAL A 396 -5.09 17.09 -17.96
CA VAL A 396 -3.79 16.42 -17.84
C VAL A 396 -2.69 17.46 -17.70
N LEU A 397 -1.59 17.07 -17.05
CA LEU A 397 -0.52 17.99 -16.65
C LEU A 397 0.85 17.47 -17.08
N TRP A 398 1.63 18.38 -17.69
CA TRP A 398 3.05 18.17 -17.95
C TRP A 398 3.85 19.43 -17.63
N GLY A 399 4.73 19.34 -16.66
CA GLY A 399 5.42 20.52 -16.16
C GLY A 399 4.43 21.58 -15.66
N ASN A 400 4.49 22.77 -16.21
CA ASN A 400 3.57 23.87 -15.91
C ASN A 400 2.39 23.98 -16.89
N HIS A 401 2.19 23.02 -17.76
CA HIS A 401 1.13 23.05 -18.77
C HIS A 401 -0.04 22.14 -18.37
N ILE A 402 -1.25 22.70 -18.45
CA ILE A 402 -2.52 21.99 -18.27
C ILE A 402 -3.18 21.86 -19.63
N PHE A 403 -3.56 20.66 -19.99
CA PHE A 403 -4.29 20.41 -21.25
C PHE A 403 -5.68 19.85 -20.96
N CYS A 404 -6.67 20.35 -21.67
CA CYS A 404 -8.03 19.85 -21.66
C CYS A 404 -8.72 20.13 -22.99
N SER A 405 -9.91 19.55 -23.19
CA SER A 405 -10.68 19.68 -24.41
C SER A 405 -12.12 20.10 -24.17
N SER A 406 -12.73 20.73 -25.18
CA SER A 406 -14.14 21.13 -25.21
C SER A 406 -14.66 21.02 -26.66
N THR A 407 -15.97 21.10 -26.80
CA THR A 407 -16.62 21.34 -28.11
C THR A 407 -17.53 22.55 -28.02
N LYS A 408 -17.71 23.27 -29.12
CA LYS A 408 -18.67 24.38 -29.24
C LYS A 408 -19.53 24.23 -30.50
N GLY A 409 -20.62 25.00 -30.51
CA GLY A 409 -21.65 24.95 -31.54
C GLY A 409 -22.77 23.98 -31.17
N ASP A 410 -23.96 24.13 -31.75
CA ASP A 410 -25.16 23.35 -31.43
C ASP A 410 -25.01 21.87 -31.82
N LEU A 411 -24.24 21.62 -32.88
CA LEU A 411 -23.92 20.29 -33.36
C LEU A 411 -22.45 19.92 -33.07
N SER A 412 -21.81 20.55 -32.10
CA SER A 412 -20.41 20.30 -31.74
C SER A 412 -19.44 20.46 -32.93
N GLU A 413 -19.68 21.47 -33.75
CA GLU A 413 -18.98 21.71 -35.01
C GLU A 413 -17.50 22.02 -34.85
N ILE A 414 -17.11 22.50 -33.66
CA ILE A 414 -15.73 22.87 -33.37
C ILE A 414 -15.23 22.10 -32.16
N SER A 415 -14.17 21.36 -32.34
CA SER A 415 -13.37 20.75 -31.29
C SER A 415 -12.29 21.74 -30.84
N ILE A 416 -12.18 21.96 -29.51
CA ILE A 416 -11.25 22.92 -28.92
C ILE A 416 -10.26 22.18 -28.03
N ILE A 417 -8.98 22.47 -28.18
CA ILE A 417 -7.91 22.00 -27.32
C ILE A 417 -7.25 23.20 -26.65
N TYR A 418 -7.08 23.15 -25.33
CA TYR A 418 -6.48 24.20 -24.53
C TYR A 418 -5.15 23.76 -23.94
N CYS A 419 -4.22 24.71 -23.86
CA CYS A 419 -3.06 24.68 -22.99
C CYS A 419 -3.08 25.89 -22.06
N HIS A 420 -3.15 25.67 -20.76
CA HIS A 420 -3.11 26.71 -19.74
C HIS A 420 -1.82 26.61 -18.93
N ASP A 421 -1.40 27.76 -18.37
CA ASP A 421 -0.32 27.81 -17.38
C ASP A 421 -0.87 27.40 -16.02
N LEU A 422 -0.20 26.45 -15.35
CA LEU A 422 -0.57 25.97 -14.00
C LEU A 422 -0.47 27.06 -12.93
N LYS A 423 0.38 28.10 -13.16
CA LYS A 423 0.62 29.14 -12.18
C LYS A 423 -0.60 30.05 -11.97
N ASP A 424 -1.22 30.48 -13.06
CA ASP A 424 -2.27 31.50 -13.05
C ASP A 424 -3.49 31.19 -13.93
N GLY A 425 -3.49 30.03 -14.59
CA GLY A 425 -4.55 29.59 -15.48
C GLY A 425 -4.61 30.35 -16.82
N SER A 426 -3.62 31.19 -17.16
CA SER A 426 -3.58 31.91 -18.44
C SER A 426 -3.48 30.94 -19.63
N ILE A 427 -4.15 31.24 -20.72
CA ILE A 427 -4.10 30.45 -21.95
C ILE A 427 -2.74 30.65 -22.61
N LYS A 428 -1.96 29.61 -22.74
CA LYS A 428 -0.72 29.56 -23.52
C LYS A 428 -1.01 29.47 -25.00
N TRP A 429 -1.94 28.58 -25.34
CA TRP A 429 -2.49 28.45 -26.68
C TRP A 429 -3.86 27.74 -26.63
N GLN A 430 -4.65 28.01 -27.64
CA GLN A 430 -5.93 27.37 -27.92
C GLN A 430 -5.96 26.99 -29.40
N LYS A 431 -6.44 25.79 -29.70
CA LYS A 431 -6.61 25.32 -31.06
C LYS A 431 -8.06 24.94 -31.30
N GLU A 432 -8.61 25.45 -32.37
CA GLU A 432 -9.93 25.10 -32.86
C GLU A 432 -9.81 24.28 -34.11
N VAL A 433 -10.49 23.19 -34.15
CA VAL A 433 -10.49 22.24 -35.27
C VAL A 433 -11.92 21.91 -35.65
N THR A 434 -12.26 22.04 -36.91
CA THR A 434 -13.56 21.62 -37.40
C THR A 434 -13.76 20.13 -37.14
N SER A 435 -14.88 19.77 -36.51
CA SER A 435 -15.24 18.41 -36.22
C SER A 435 -15.49 17.64 -37.52
N PRO A 436 -14.95 16.42 -37.67
CA PRO A 436 -15.20 15.62 -38.88
C PRO A 436 -16.67 15.24 -39.04
N VAL A 437 -17.38 15.09 -37.91
CA VAL A 437 -18.81 14.78 -37.88
C VAL A 437 -19.53 15.75 -36.98
N LYS A 438 -20.71 16.23 -37.40
CA LYS A 438 -21.58 17.11 -36.60
C LYS A 438 -22.54 16.25 -35.81
N ILE A 439 -22.49 16.37 -34.47
CA ILE A 439 -23.28 15.55 -33.55
C ILE A 439 -23.90 16.47 -32.48
N GLU A 440 -25.21 16.34 -32.29
CA GLU A 440 -25.92 17.09 -31.26
C GLU A 440 -25.43 16.69 -29.85
N ARG A 441 -25.23 17.71 -29.02
CA ARG A 441 -24.90 17.50 -27.60
C ARG A 441 -26.13 17.12 -26.82
N SER A 442 -25.94 16.32 -25.78
CA SER A 442 -26.95 16.06 -24.77
C SER A 442 -26.45 16.45 -23.38
N GLN A 443 -27.34 16.44 -22.39
CA GLN A 443 -26.95 16.68 -21.01
C GLN A 443 -25.94 15.67 -20.44
N TYR A 444 -25.72 14.55 -21.12
CA TYR A 444 -24.77 13.49 -20.72
C TYR A 444 -23.55 13.41 -21.64
N VAL A 445 -23.59 14.01 -22.81
CA VAL A 445 -22.59 13.86 -23.87
C VAL A 445 -22.09 15.20 -24.35
N SER A 446 -20.81 15.46 -24.15
CA SER A 446 -20.14 16.74 -24.52
C SER A 446 -19.43 16.66 -25.88
N GLN A 447 -19.29 15.48 -26.47
CA GLN A 447 -18.40 15.19 -27.61
C GLN A 447 -16.91 15.41 -27.29
N ALA A 448 -16.55 15.72 -26.02
CA ALA A 448 -15.21 15.92 -25.50
C ALA A 448 -15.07 15.26 -24.10
N ALA A 449 -15.58 14.04 -23.93
CA ALA A 449 -15.46 13.28 -22.69
C ALA A 449 -14.13 12.52 -22.57
N PRO A 450 -13.54 11.95 -23.66
CA PRO A 450 -12.23 11.30 -23.56
C PRO A 450 -11.16 12.25 -23.05
N SER A 451 -10.44 11.84 -22.02
CA SER A 451 -9.33 12.63 -21.47
C SER A 451 -8.10 12.52 -22.37
N PRO A 452 -7.39 13.63 -22.59
CA PRO A 452 -6.11 13.60 -23.29
C PRO A 452 -5.08 12.75 -22.56
N VAL A 453 -4.00 12.41 -23.24
CA VAL A 453 -2.75 11.97 -22.62
C VAL A 453 -1.62 12.91 -22.99
N VAL A 454 -0.66 13.08 -22.09
CA VAL A 454 0.50 13.94 -22.29
C VAL A 454 1.76 13.27 -21.76
N ASP A 455 2.86 13.43 -22.45
CA ASP A 455 4.19 13.04 -21.99
C ASP A 455 5.26 14.06 -22.44
N LYS A 456 6.53 13.66 -22.40
CA LYS A 456 7.65 14.54 -22.82
C LYS A 456 7.64 14.91 -24.31
N ASP A 457 6.95 14.15 -25.15
CA ASP A 457 6.97 14.26 -26.60
C ASP A 457 5.79 15.07 -27.16
N GLY A 458 4.67 15.15 -26.41
CA GLY A 458 3.51 15.93 -26.87
C GLY A 458 2.22 15.62 -26.10
N VAL A 459 1.13 16.20 -26.58
CA VAL A 459 -0.24 15.99 -26.10
C VAL A 459 -1.09 15.37 -27.21
N TYR A 460 -1.86 14.33 -26.84
CA TYR A 460 -2.66 13.51 -27.73
C TYR A 460 -4.12 13.55 -27.30
N VAL A 461 -5.01 13.91 -28.20
CA VAL A 461 -6.42 14.17 -27.91
C VAL A 461 -7.31 13.38 -28.84
N PHE A 462 -8.28 12.69 -28.30
CA PHE A 462 -9.34 12.03 -29.03
C PHE A 462 -10.70 12.67 -28.68
N PHE A 463 -11.51 12.92 -29.69
CA PHE A 463 -12.89 13.39 -29.55
C PHE A 463 -13.89 12.35 -30.00
N GLU A 464 -15.06 12.33 -29.36
CA GLU A 464 -16.14 11.39 -29.66
C GLU A 464 -16.67 11.49 -31.10
N ASN A 465 -16.43 12.62 -31.80
CA ASN A 465 -16.72 12.83 -33.22
C ASN A 465 -15.74 12.14 -34.17
N GLY A 466 -14.75 11.41 -33.65
CA GLY A 466 -13.75 10.68 -34.41
C GLY A 466 -12.46 11.45 -34.69
N LEU A 467 -12.36 12.72 -34.33
CA LEU A 467 -11.11 13.47 -34.45
C LEU A 467 -10.07 12.94 -33.47
N PHE A 468 -8.93 12.49 -34.00
CA PHE A 468 -7.77 12.08 -33.24
C PHE A 468 -6.56 12.90 -33.68
N ILE A 469 -5.97 13.68 -32.75
CA ILE A 469 -5.01 14.71 -33.09
C ILE A 469 -3.90 14.82 -32.05
N ALA A 470 -2.70 15.19 -32.47
CA ALA A 470 -1.54 15.38 -31.61
C ALA A 470 -0.89 16.75 -31.83
N PHE A 471 -0.37 17.32 -30.76
CA PHE A 471 0.36 18.58 -30.75
C PHE A 471 1.66 18.48 -29.95
N THR A 472 2.63 19.35 -30.28
CA THR A 472 3.74 19.63 -29.34
C THR A 472 3.21 20.41 -28.12
N HIS A 473 4.03 20.56 -27.11
CA HIS A 473 3.67 21.37 -25.92
C HIS A 473 3.43 22.85 -26.26
N GLU A 474 4.02 23.34 -27.35
CA GLU A 474 3.88 24.69 -27.87
C GLU A 474 2.67 24.87 -28.80
N GLY A 475 1.91 23.79 -29.06
CA GLY A 475 0.70 23.82 -29.87
C GLY A 475 0.94 23.70 -31.37
N GLN A 476 2.09 23.18 -31.81
CA GLN A 476 2.27 22.80 -33.21
C GLN A 476 1.63 21.43 -33.44
N GLU A 477 0.81 21.33 -34.49
CA GLU A 477 0.18 20.07 -34.86
C GLU A 477 1.23 19.10 -35.38
N LEU A 478 1.23 17.88 -34.83
CA LEU A 478 2.11 16.80 -35.25
C LEU A 478 1.44 15.93 -36.30
N TRP A 479 0.20 15.55 -36.06
CA TRP A 479 -0.63 14.77 -36.96
C TRP A 479 -2.11 14.86 -36.56
N ARG A 480 -3.01 14.57 -37.51
CA ARG A 480 -4.44 14.41 -37.26
C ARG A 480 -5.00 13.24 -38.10
N ARG A 481 -6.06 12.65 -37.56
CA ARG A 481 -6.83 11.57 -38.19
C ARG A 481 -8.31 11.77 -37.98
N SER A 482 -9.11 11.25 -38.87
CA SER A 482 -10.56 11.09 -38.71
C SER A 482 -10.88 9.60 -38.63
N LEU A 483 -11.08 9.08 -37.44
CA LEU A 483 -11.39 7.66 -37.26
C LEU A 483 -12.76 7.31 -37.84
N THR A 484 -13.67 8.27 -37.97
CA THR A 484 -14.97 8.07 -38.63
C THR A 484 -14.85 7.92 -40.12
N ASP A 485 -13.88 8.60 -40.78
CA ASP A 485 -13.61 8.41 -42.19
C ASP A 485 -12.88 7.09 -42.46
N GLU A 486 -12.00 6.68 -41.55
CA GLU A 486 -11.20 5.48 -41.67
C GLU A 486 -11.97 4.18 -41.38
N TYR A 487 -12.81 4.20 -40.34
CA TYR A 487 -13.44 2.99 -39.77
C TYR A 487 -14.98 3.07 -39.72
N GLY A 488 -15.55 4.13 -40.22
CA GLY A 488 -16.99 4.36 -40.23
C GLY A 488 -17.54 5.12 -39.03
N PRO A 489 -18.81 5.55 -39.08
CA PRO A 489 -19.43 6.41 -38.10
C PRO A 489 -19.60 5.70 -36.72
N MET A 490 -19.34 6.40 -35.65
CA MET A 490 -19.61 5.95 -34.30
C MET A 490 -21.10 6.08 -34.02
N LYS A 491 -21.74 5.02 -33.55
CA LYS A 491 -23.20 4.93 -33.29
C LYS A 491 -23.48 4.83 -31.80
N GLY A 492 -24.58 5.40 -31.38
CA GLY A 492 -25.05 5.34 -29.98
C GLY A 492 -25.54 6.70 -29.49
N ASN A 493 -26.34 6.67 -28.44
CA ASN A 493 -26.98 7.89 -27.91
C ASN A 493 -26.16 8.59 -26.81
N HIS A 494 -25.03 8.03 -26.39
CA HIS A 494 -24.18 8.57 -25.32
C HIS A 494 -22.70 8.72 -25.69
N GLY A 495 -22.38 8.72 -27.01
CA GLY A 495 -21.02 8.91 -27.53
C GLY A 495 -20.04 7.80 -27.16
N VAL A 496 -18.76 8.09 -27.28
CA VAL A 496 -17.62 7.19 -26.94
C VAL A 496 -16.77 7.87 -25.89
N GLY A 497 -16.96 7.55 -24.61
CA GLY A 497 -16.32 8.20 -23.47
C GLY A 497 -14.97 7.61 -23.04
N SER A 498 -14.47 6.59 -23.76
CA SER A 498 -13.22 5.92 -23.41
C SER A 498 -12.01 6.84 -23.61
N SER A 499 -11.23 7.06 -22.56
CA SER A 499 -10.00 7.86 -22.60
C SER A 499 -8.82 7.06 -23.17
N LEU A 500 -7.84 7.78 -23.70
CA LEU A 500 -6.58 7.23 -24.16
C LEU A 500 -5.78 6.64 -22.98
N CYS A 501 -5.03 5.58 -23.27
CA CYS A 501 -3.92 5.13 -22.44
C CYS A 501 -2.60 5.20 -23.22
N GLN A 502 -1.46 5.19 -22.53
CA GLN A 502 -0.15 5.33 -23.18
C GLN A 502 0.94 4.50 -22.51
N LEU A 503 1.85 3.98 -23.33
CA LEU A 503 3.07 3.33 -22.89
C LEU A 503 4.18 3.49 -23.91
N GLY A 504 5.34 4.00 -23.47
CA GLY A 504 6.47 4.23 -24.36
C GLY A 504 6.10 5.11 -25.56
N ALA A 505 6.34 4.64 -26.76
CA ALA A 505 6.06 5.35 -28.01
C ALA A 505 4.64 5.16 -28.55
N SER A 506 3.74 4.49 -27.81
CA SER A 506 2.43 4.08 -28.34
C SER A 506 1.27 4.58 -27.48
N LEU A 507 0.12 4.77 -28.12
CA LEU A 507 -1.19 5.06 -27.54
C LEU A 507 -2.08 3.82 -27.68
N GLY A 508 -2.96 3.61 -26.69
CA GLY A 508 -4.07 2.66 -26.77
C GLY A 508 -5.40 3.40 -26.77
N LEU A 509 -6.33 3.01 -27.62
CA LEU A 509 -7.66 3.58 -27.71
C LEU A 509 -8.71 2.50 -27.90
N LEU A 510 -9.69 2.46 -27.01
CA LEU A 510 -10.87 1.59 -27.10
C LEU A 510 -12.03 2.36 -27.71
N ILE A 511 -12.64 1.83 -28.76
CA ILE A 511 -13.85 2.33 -29.40
C ILE A 511 -14.93 1.26 -29.28
N ASP A 512 -15.73 1.35 -28.21
CA ASP A 512 -16.89 0.51 -27.99
C ASP A 512 -18.16 1.35 -28.23
N HIS A 513 -18.99 0.97 -29.21
CA HIS A 513 -20.24 1.68 -29.55
C HIS A 513 -21.28 0.74 -30.16
N ALA A 514 -22.47 1.27 -30.46
CA ALA A 514 -23.56 0.53 -31.11
C ALA A 514 -23.31 0.30 -32.61
N GLY A 515 -22.13 -0.18 -32.95
CA GLY A 515 -21.65 -0.51 -34.29
C GLY A 515 -20.33 -1.28 -34.23
N PRO A 516 -19.60 -1.43 -35.33
CA PRO A 516 -18.32 -2.13 -35.33
C PRO A 516 -17.35 -1.52 -34.34
N SER A 517 -17.15 -2.19 -33.21
CA SER A 517 -16.26 -1.77 -32.13
C SER A 517 -14.84 -2.25 -32.40
N TYR A 518 -13.83 -1.56 -31.87
CA TYR A 518 -12.43 -1.92 -32.09
C TYR A 518 -11.50 -1.38 -31.02
N LEU A 519 -10.32 -1.96 -30.94
CA LEU A 519 -9.21 -1.52 -30.12
C LEU A 519 -8.05 -1.16 -31.05
N LEU A 520 -7.42 0.00 -30.81
CA LEU A 520 -6.28 0.49 -31.60
C LEU A 520 -5.04 0.62 -30.73
N LYS A 521 -3.89 0.32 -31.31
CA LYS A 521 -2.58 0.81 -30.89
C LYS A 521 -2.02 1.72 -31.96
N VAL A 522 -1.60 2.91 -31.56
CA VAL A 522 -1.18 3.98 -32.48
C VAL A 522 0.19 4.51 -32.08
N ASN A 523 1.06 4.72 -33.06
CA ASN A 523 2.36 5.33 -32.87
C ASN A 523 2.23 6.80 -32.53
N LYS A 524 2.80 7.26 -31.41
CA LYS A 524 2.71 8.65 -30.95
C LYS A 524 3.32 9.66 -31.92
N LYS A 525 4.43 9.28 -32.58
CA LYS A 525 5.18 10.18 -33.44
C LYS A 525 4.51 10.39 -34.78
N THR A 526 3.96 9.31 -35.38
CA THR A 526 3.42 9.34 -36.75
C THR A 526 1.91 9.38 -36.81
N GLY A 527 1.21 8.98 -35.74
CA GLY A 527 -0.23 8.79 -35.73
C GLY A 527 -0.69 7.52 -36.40
N GLU A 528 0.21 6.67 -36.97
CA GLU A 528 -0.11 5.46 -37.69
C GLU A 528 -0.60 4.35 -36.77
N THR A 529 -1.53 3.53 -37.27
CA THR A 529 -1.99 2.33 -36.54
C THR A 529 -0.93 1.25 -36.56
N GLU A 530 -0.42 0.86 -35.40
CA GLU A 530 0.51 -0.26 -35.24
C GLU A 530 -0.23 -1.61 -35.30
N TRP A 531 -1.41 -1.68 -34.67
CA TRP A 531 -2.35 -2.77 -34.78
C TRP A 531 -3.79 -2.34 -34.49
N LYS A 532 -4.75 -3.07 -35.03
CA LYS A 532 -6.19 -2.95 -34.79
C LYS A 532 -6.76 -4.33 -34.47
N PHE A 533 -7.62 -4.38 -33.45
CA PHE A 533 -8.37 -5.58 -33.08
C PHE A 533 -9.87 -5.28 -33.18
N ASP A 534 -10.56 -5.97 -34.10
CA ASP A 534 -12.01 -5.83 -34.24
C ASP A 534 -12.75 -6.54 -33.12
N ARG A 535 -13.76 -5.87 -32.58
CA ARG A 535 -14.57 -6.33 -31.46
C ARG A 535 -16.03 -6.44 -31.87
N PRO A 536 -16.79 -7.34 -31.24
CA PRO A 536 -18.26 -7.34 -31.42
C PRO A 536 -18.85 -5.97 -31.03
N GLU A 537 -19.99 -5.62 -31.62
CA GLU A 537 -20.79 -4.46 -31.20
C GLU A 537 -21.01 -4.50 -29.68
N ARG A 538 -20.61 -3.41 -28.99
CA ARG A 538 -20.64 -3.36 -27.53
C ARG A 538 -20.59 -1.92 -27.04
N VAL A 539 -21.56 -1.48 -26.27
CA VAL A 539 -21.61 -0.12 -25.73
C VAL A 539 -20.96 -0.07 -24.37
N SER A 540 -19.84 0.67 -24.27
CA SER A 540 -19.09 0.89 -23.03
C SER A 540 -18.38 2.24 -23.07
N TRP A 541 -18.21 2.86 -21.92
CA TRP A 541 -17.50 4.13 -21.71
C TRP A 541 -16.26 3.95 -20.84
N SER A 542 -15.98 2.74 -20.44
CA SER A 542 -14.80 2.38 -19.64
C SER A 542 -13.51 2.63 -20.42
N SER A 543 -12.51 3.19 -19.76
CA SER A 543 -11.19 3.40 -20.35
C SER A 543 -10.28 2.18 -20.10
N PRO A 544 -9.43 1.82 -21.04
CA PRO A 544 -8.50 0.71 -20.85
C PRO A 544 -7.45 1.04 -19.79
N THR A 545 -7.07 0.02 -19.01
CA THR A 545 -5.99 0.11 -18.04
C THR A 545 -4.77 -0.63 -18.52
N LEU A 546 -3.68 0.10 -18.67
CA LEU A 546 -2.42 -0.42 -19.17
C LEU A 546 -1.46 -0.69 -18.02
N VAL A 547 -0.96 -1.92 -17.95
CA VAL A 547 -0.05 -2.39 -16.91
C VAL A 547 1.23 -2.88 -17.54
N LYS A 548 2.35 -2.35 -17.10
CA LYS A 548 3.68 -2.87 -17.44
C LYS A 548 4.32 -3.48 -16.20
N LYS A 549 4.68 -4.74 -16.32
CA LYS A 549 5.45 -5.47 -15.31
C LYS A 549 6.49 -6.32 -16.00
N ASP A 550 7.75 -6.07 -15.67
CA ASP A 550 8.89 -6.67 -16.35
C ASP A 550 8.80 -6.46 -17.88
N GLU A 551 8.87 -7.51 -18.67
CA GLU A 551 8.72 -7.46 -20.14
C GLU A 551 7.26 -7.60 -20.62
N GLN A 552 6.30 -7.77 -19.70
CA GLN A 552 4.89 -7.92 -20.02
C GLN A 552 4.20 -6.55 -20.07
N GLU A 553 3.51 -6.27 -21.17
CA GLU A 553 2.70 -5.07 -21.37
C GLU A 553 1.26 -5.51 -21.61
N MET A 554 0.42 -5.41 -20.60
CA MET A 554 -0.95 -5.90 -20.59
C MET A 554 -1.95 -4.76 -20.63
N LEU A 555 -2.96 -4.89 -21.47
CA LEU A 555 -4.05 -3.97 -21.61
C LEU A 555 -5.35 -4.65 -21.13
N PHE A 556 -5.89 -4.15 -20.02
CA PHE A 556 -7.15 -4.63 -19.47
C PHE A 556 -8.32 -3.76 -19.91
N ILE A 557 -9.38 -4.40 -20.36
CA ILE A 557 -10.60 -3.76 -20.82
C ILE A 557 -11.78 -4.32 -20.03
N SER A 558 -12.57 -3.43 -19.47
CA SER A 558 -13.89 -3.73 -18.90
C SER A 558 -14.95 -3.18 -19.84
N SER A 559 -15.82 -4.01 -20.32
CA SER A 559 -16.80 -3.61 -21.31
C SER A 559 -18.04 -4.46 -21.18
N ASN A 560 -19.19 -3.84 -21.17
CA ASN A 560 -20.55 -4.40 -21.08
C ASN A 560 -20.66 -5.94 -21.11
N GLY A 561 -20.56 -6.58 -19.98
CA GLY A 561 -20.66 -8.03 -19.81
C GLY A 561 -19.34 -8.79 -19.79
N VAL A 562 -18.20 -8.16 -20.14
CA VAL A 562 -16.94 -8.87 -20.28
C VAL A 562 -15.75 -8.08 -19.71
N VAL A 563 -14.72 -8.80 -19.29
CA VAL A 563 -13.37 -8.28 -19.01
C VAL A 563 -12.38 -9.04 -19.90
N GLU A 564 -11.53 -8.31 -20.59
CA GLU A 564 -10.56 -8.86 -21.51
C GLU A 564 -9.15 -8.37 -21.22
N CYS A 565 -8.18 -9.21 -21.50
CA CYS A 565 -6.75 -8.88 -21.45
C CYS A 565 -6.12 -9.06 -22.82
N PHE A 566 -5.34 -8.06 -23.22
CA PHE A 566 -4.57 -8.07 -24.44
C PHE A 566 -3.09 -7.87 -24.14
N ASN A 567 -2.24 -8.53 -24.89
CA ASN A 567 -0.82 -8.17 -24.96
C ASN A 567 -0.70 -6.88 -25.77
N PHE A 568 -0.31 -5.78 -25.12
CA PHE A 568 -0.26 -4.46 -25.75
C PHE A 568 0.80 -4.35 -26.85
N LYS A 569 1.87 -5.14 -26.76
CA LYS A 569 2.92 -5.16 -27.79
C LYS A 569 2.44 -5.79 -29.08
N SER A 570 1.76 -6.93 -29.02
CA SER A 570 1.36 -7.72 -30.18
C SER A 570 -0.09 -7.51 -30.62
N GLY A 571 -0.97 -6.97 -29.79
CA GLY A 571 -2.42 -6.87 -30.03
C GLY A 571 -3.18 -8.19 -29.86
N LEU A 572 -2.52 -9.25 -29.42
CA LEU A 572 -3.17 -10.55 -29.21
C LEU A 572 -4.02 -10.51 -27.94
N LYS A 573 -5.26 -11.00 -28.07
CA LYS A 573 -6.11 -11.24 -26.91
C LYS A 573 -5.60 -12.47 -26.15
N ILE A 574 -5.28 -12.28 -24.86
CA ILE A 574 -4.76 -13.34 -24.00
C ILE A 574 -5.92 -14.14 -23.41
N TRP A 575 -6.92 -13.46 -22.85
CA TRP A 575 -8.12 -14.09 -22.29
C TRP A 575 -9.32 -13.15 -22.29
N SER A 576 -10.50 -13.75 -22.08
CA SER A 576 -11.78 -13.08 -21.89
C SER A 576 -12.52 -13.75 -20.75
N LYS A 577 -13.14 -12.97 -19.87
CA LYS A 577 -14.01 -13.42 -18.77
C LYS A 577 -15.38 -12.76 -18.93
N ASP A 578 -16.41 -13.58 -19.08
CA ASP A 578 -17.80 -13.15 -19.24
C ASP A 578 -18.57 -13.12 -17.91
N GLY A 579 -19.81 -12.65 -17.92
CA GLY A 579 -20.73 -12.75 -16.81
C GLY A 579 -20.60 -11.63 -15.78
N ILE A 580 -20.08 -10.45 -16.17
CA ILE A 580 -20.06 -9.25 -15.34
C ILE A 580 -21.09 -8.27 -15.91
N GLU A 581 -22.21 -8.13 -15.23
CA GLU A 581 -23.21 -7.15 -15.65
C GLU A 581 -22.88 -5.75 -15.12
N GLY A 582 -23.27 -4.71 -15.86
CA GLY A 582 -23.17 -3.32 -15.43
C GLY A 582 -21.76 -2.72 -15.39
N ASN A 583 -20.75 -3.39 -15.95
CA ASN A 583 -19.38 -2.91 -16.05
C ASN A 583 -19.16 -2.03 -17.29
N THR A 584 -19.99 -1.01 -17.47
CA THR A 584 -20.02 -0.21 -18.70
C THR A 584 -19.27 1.13 -18.58
N VAL A 585 -19.08 1.67 -17.38
CA VAL A 585 -18.50 3.01 -17.18
C VAL A 585 -17.22 2.94 -16.35
N ALA A 586 -17.26 2.30 -15.19
CA ALA A 586 -16.11 2.19 -14.30
C ALA A 586 -14.95 1.48 -14.97
N SER A 587 -13.82 2.17 -15.07
CA SER A 587 -12.60 1.59 -15.64
C SER A 587 -11.95 0.61 -14.67
N PRO A 588 -11.32 -0.47 -15.13
CA PRO A 588 -10.63 -1.41 -14.25
C PRO A 588 -9.47 -0.73 -13.53
N THR A 589 -9.16 -1.20 -12.34
CA THR A 589 -8.00 -0.75 -11.58
C THR A 589 -7.12 -1.95 -11.24
N TYR A 590 -5.83 -1.83 -11.51
CA TYR A 590 -4.86 -2.86 -11.17
C TYR A 590 -3.87 -2.34 -10.15
N ASP A 591 -3.71 -3.06 -9.06
CA ASP A 591 -2.66 -2.84 -8.05
C ASP A 591 -2.44 -4.14 -7.26
N SER A 592 -1.24 -4.32 -6.72
CA SER A 592 -0.89 -5.40 -5.79
C SER A 592 -1.36 -6.80 -6.24
N ASN A 593 -1.19 -7.11 -7.54
CA ASN A 593 -1.62 -8.35 -8.23
C ASN A 593 -3.13 -8.57 -8.34
N LEU A 594 -3.93 -7.58 -8.00
CA LEU A 594 -5.38 -7.62 -8.17
C LEU A 594 -5.83 -6.70 -9.30
N LEU A 595 -6.66 -7.21 -10.18
CA LEU A 595 -7.43 -6.45 -11.14
C LEU A 595 -8.86 -6.32 -10.62
N VAL A 596 -9.24 -5.13 -10.18
CA VAL A 596 -10.60 -4.84 -9.71
C VAL A 596 -11.43 -4.24 -10.84
N VAL A 597 -12.58 -4.84 -11.10
CA VAL A 597 -13.55 -4.43 -12.10
C VAL A 597 -14.83 -3.99 -11.41
N GLY A 598 -15.12 -2.69 -11.47
CA GLY A 598 -16.33 -2.11 -10.89
C GLY A 598 -17.57 -2.39 -11.73
N SER A 599 -18.71 -2.52 -11.09
CA SER A 599 -20.01 -2.70 -11.71
C SER A 599 -21.07 -1.80 -11.08
N SER A 600 -22.03 -1.35 -11.87
CA SER A 600 -23.22 -0.65 -11.39
C SER A 600 -24.31 -1.58 -10.86
N LYS A 601 -24.09 -2.89 -10.92
CA LYS A 601 -24.98 -3.94 -10.40
C LYS A 601 -24.39 -4.53 -9.12
N PRO A 602 -25.23 -4.81 -8.10
CA PRO A 602 -24.80 -5.57 -6.93
C PRO A 602 -24.21 -6.93 -7.34
N ASP A 603 -23.27 -7.44 -6.55
CA ASP A 603 -22.62 -8.76 -6.73
C ASP A 603 -21.86 -8.95 -8.05
N HIS A 604 -21.61 -7.87 -8.77
CA HIS A 604 -20.84 -7.90 -10.03
C HIS A 604 -19.53 -7.12 -9.99
N THR A 605 -19.23 -6.39 -8.92
CA THR A 605 -17.87 -5.85 -8.69
C THR A 605 -16.96 -6.99 -8.26
N ARG A 606 -15.92 -7.28 -9.08
CA ARG A 606 -15.08 -8.46 -8.94
C ARG A 606 -13.61 -8.09 -8.92
N ALA A 607 -12.83 -8.87 -8.17
CA ALA A 607 -11.39 -8.85 -8.25
C ALA A 607 -10.86 -10.16 -8.84
N PHE A 608 -9.85 -10.02 -9.68
CA PHE A 608 -9.13 -11.14 -10.27
C PHE A 608 -7.68 -11.08 -9.84
N ARG A 609 -7.12 -12.20 -9.42
CA ARG A 609 -5.72 -12.32 -8.98
C ARG A 609 -4.90 -13.05 -10.02
N SER A 610 -3.69 -12.58 -10.24
CA SER A 610 -2.72 -13.25 -11.09
C SER A 610 -1.96 -14.32 -10.27
N LYS A 611 -1.96 -15.56 -10.72
CA LYS A 611 -1.08 -16.60 -10.14
C LYS A 611 0.38 -16.32 -10.52
N ASN A 612 1.26 -16.29 -9.54
CA ASN A 612 2.71 -16.12 -9.77
C ASN A 612 3.06 -14.91 -10.66
N PHE A 613 2.27 -13.82 -10.55
CA PHE A 613 2.39 -12.64 -11.39
C PHE A 613 2.30 -12.93 -12.92
N ASN A 614 1.74 -14.06 -13.29
CA ASN A 614 1.47 -14.38 -14.68
C ASN A 614 0.10 -13.82 -15.09
N PHE A 615 0.09 -12.83 -15.98
CA PHE A 615 -1.15 -12.24 -16.49
C PHE A 615 -1.89 -13.11 -17.51
N GLU A 616 -1.31 -14.21 -17.92
CA GLU A 616 -1.96 -15.15 -18.85
C GLU A 616 -3.11 -15.92 -18.19
N GLU A 617 -3.08 -16.03 -16.86
CA GLU A 617 -4.16 -16.62 -16.08
C GLU A 617 -4.52 -15.72 -14.89
N LEU A 618 -5.71 -15.14 -14.92
CA LEU A 618 -6.31 -14.49 -13.77
C LEU A 618 -7.45 -15.36 -13.23
N GLU A 619 -7.43 -15.62 -11.94
CA GLU A 619 -8.50 -16.30 -11.23
C GLU A 619 -9.40 -15.30 -10.51
N LEU A 620 -10.67 -15.63 -10.32
CA LEU A 620 -11.56 -14.86 -9.48
C LEU A 620 -11.08 -14.96 -8.03
N ALA A 621 -10.63 -13.85 -7.48
CA ALA A 621 -10.19 -13.78 -6.09
C ALA A 621 -11.38 -13.63 -5.14
N TRP A 622 -12.29 -12.70 -5.46
CA TRP A 622 -13.51 -12.46 -4.68
C TRP A 622 -14.52 -11.61 -5.48
N ILE A 623 -15.76 -11.59 -4.98
CA ILE A 623 -16.83 -10.68 -5.37
C ILE A 623 -17.09 -9.75 -4.20
N ALA A 624 -17.14 -8.44 -4.43
CA ALA A 624 -17.36 -7.48 -3.36
C ALA A 624 -18.80 -7.51 -2.85
N ASP A 625 -18.97 -7.59 -1.53
CA ASP A 625 -20.27 -7.64 -0.87
C ASP A 625 -21.05 -6.34 -1.10
N ASP A 626 -22.27 -6.42 -1.64
CA ASP A 626 -23.24 -5.32 -1.81
C ASP A 626 -22.57 -4.02 -2.27
N ALA A 627 -21.69 -4.13 -3.27
CA ALA A 627 -20.86 -3.04 -3.76
C ALA A 627 -21.22 -2.67 -5.19
N THR A 628 -21.42 -1.38 -5.43
CA THR A 628 -21.64 -0.86 -6.78
C THR A 628 -20.71 0.32 -7.08
N SER A 629 -20.16 0.32 -8.30
CA SER A 629 -19.34 1.39 -8.85
C SER A 629 -19.99 1.83 -10.15
N SER A 630 -20.44 3.09 -10.24
CA SER A 630 -21.28 3.49 -11.38
C SER A 630 -20.54 4.39 -12.36
N PHE A 631 -20.03 5.55 -11.91
CA PHE A 631 -19.28 6.50 -12.75
C PHE A 631 -17.81 6.55 -12.34
N GLY A 632 -17.56 6.72 -11.03
CA GLY A 632 -16.19 6.67 -10.49
C GLY A 632 -15.63 5.24 -10.59
N SER A 633 -14.40 5.12 -11.03
CA SER A 633 -13.69 3.84 -11.08
C SER A 633 -13.24 3.40 -9.69
N PRO A 634 -13.05 2.10 -9.43
CA PRO A 634 -12.52 1.59 -8.17
C PRO A 634 -11.18 2.24 -7.81
N LEU A 635 -10.99 2.56 -6.54
CA LEU A 635 -9.73 3.04 -6.00
C LEU A 635 -9.16 2.00 -5.03
N ILE A 636 -7.96 1.52 -5.31
CA ILE A 636 -7.16 0.70 -4.40
C ILE A 636 -6.22 1.63 -3.64
N ALA A 637 -6.28 1.60 -2.31
CA ALA A 637 -5.39 2.33 -1.43
C ALA A 637 -4.98 1.44 -0.26
N ASP A 638 -3.71 1.02 -0.26
CA ASP A 638 -3.15 0.05 0.68
C ASP A 638 -4.00 -1.23 0.78
N ASP A 639 -4.54 -1.54 1.95
CA ASP A 639 -5.33 -2.74 2.23
C ASP A 639 -6.83 -2.57 1.94
N PHE A 640 -7.24 -1.46 1.30
CA PHE A 640 -8.64 -1.12 1.12
C PHE A 640 -9.00 -0.84 -0.33
N LEU A 641 -10.24 -1.18 -0.65
CA LEU A 641 -10.91 -0.83 -1.89
C LEU A 641 -12.02 0.18 -1.60
N TYR A 642 -11.99 1.32 -2.28
CA TYR A 642 -13.03 2.34 -2.20
C TYR A 642 -13.83 2.39 -3.49
N LEU A 643 -15.14 2.37 -3.35
CA LEU A 643 -16.11 2.43 -4.45
C LEU A 643 -17.11 3.56 -4.18
N VAL A 644 -17.72 4.07 -5.24
CA VAL A 644 -18.81 5.04 -5.12
C VAL A 644 -19.87 4.77 -6.17
N ASN A 645 -21.12 4.72 -5.75
CA ASN A 645 -22.24 4.51 -6.65
C ASN A 645 -22.87 5.83 -7.12
N ARG A 646 -23.78 5.73 -8.11
CA ARG A 646 -24.45 6.91 -8.66
C ARG A 646 -25.40 7.63 -7.68
N ALA A 647 -25.79 6.97 -6.60
CA ALA A 647 -26.63 7.57 -5.56
C ALA A 647 -25.79 8.35 -4.53
N GLY A 648 -24.45 8.35 -4.65
CA GLY A 648 -23.57 9.00 -3.70
C GLY A 648 -23.33 8.20 -2.42
N VAL A 649 -23.39 6.87 -2.50
CA VAL A 649 -22.95 6.01 -1.41
C VAL A 649 -21.52 5.55 -1.72
N ALA A 650 -20.58 5.96 -0.88
CA ALA A 650 -19.22 5.45 -0.89
C ALA A 650 -19.15 4.20 -0.01
N THR A 651 -18.42 3.20 -0.44
CA THR A 651 -18.16 1.98 0.34
C THR A 651 -16.67 1.73 0.45
N CYS A 652 -16.24 1.19 1.59
CA CYS A 652 -14.90 0.67 1.80
C CYS A 652 -14.99 -0.83 2.00
N HIS A 653 -14.07 -1.55 1.36
CA HIS A 653 -13.97 -3.00 1.44
C HIS A 653 -12.53 -3.39 1.78
N TYR A 654 -12.35 -4.53 2.44
CA TYR A 654 -11.04 -5.15 2.58
C TYR A 654 -10.56 -5.66 1.23
N LEU A 655 -9.39 -5.22 0.80
CA LEU A 655 -8.81 -5.60 -0.50
C LEU A 655 -8.52 -7.10 -0.59
N ALA A 656 -8.22 -7.73 0.54
CA ALA A 656 -7.87 -9.15 0.62
C ALA A 656 -9.02 -10.07 0.19
N ASN A 657 -10.28 -9.74 0.54
CA ASN A 657 -11.44 -10.65 0.39
C ASN A 657 -12.73 -9.99 -0.10
N GLY A 658 -12.74 -8.69 -0.40
CA GLY A 658 -13.90 -7.97 -0.90
C GLY A 658 -15.02 -7.71 0.12
N LYS A 659 -14.88 -8.13 1.39
CA LYS A 659 -15.87 -7.91 2.44
C LYS A 659 -16.04 -6.43 2.74
N LYS A 660 -17.28 -5.99 2.82
CA LYS A 660 -17.61 -4.59 3.14
C LYS A 660 -17.21 -4.25 4.58
N LYS A 661 -16.52 -3.14 4.74
CA LYS A 661 -16.12 -2.59 6.04
C LYS A 661 -17.11 -1.55 6.54
N TRP A 662 -17.53 -0.64 5.65
CA TRP A 662 -18.52 0.40 5.91
C TRP A 662 -19.14 0.92 4.62
N ASP A 663 -20.25 1.64 4.75
CA ASP A 663 -20.82 2.53 3.74
C ASP A 663 -21.05 3.93 4.32
N LEU A 664 -20.84 4.95 3.49
CA LEU A 664 -20.97 6.36 3.86
C LEU A 664 -21.81 7.09 2.82
N ARG A 665 -22.87 7.76 3.26
CA ARG A 665 -23.64 8.62 2.40
C ARG A 665 -22.91 9.95 2.19
N LEU A 666 -22.46 10.18 0.97
CA LEU A 666 -21.91 11.46 0.54
C LEU A 666 -23.04 12.48 0.28
N PRO A 667 -22.75 13.80 0.31
CA PRO A 667 -23.73 14.85 0.05
C PRO A 667 -24.26 14.84 -1.39
N GLY A 668 -23.61 14.15 -2.31
CA GLY A 668 -24.02 14.07 -3.70
C GLY A 668 -23.37 12.90 -4.45
N SER A 669 -23.80 12.71 -5.71
CA SER A 669 -23.24 11.70 -6.61
C SER A 669 -21.85 12.09 -7.09
N CYS A 670 -20.93 11.12 -7.24
CA CYS A 670 -19.59 11.34 -7.79
C CYS A 670 -19.52 10.84 -9.24
N TRP A 671 -19.02 11.69 -10.14
CA TRP A 671 -18.66 11.32 -11.51
C TRP A 671 -17.14 11.12 -11.64
N ALA A 672 -16.39 11.94 -10.92
CA ALA A 672 -14.96 11.73 -10.77
C ALA A 672 -14.66 10.46 -9.94
N SER A 673 -13.61 9.75 -10.30
CA SER A 673 -13.09 8.64 -9.48
C SER A 673 -12.55 9.17 -8.15
N PRO A 674 -12.65 8.43 -7.04
CA PRO A 674 -11.99 8.83 -5.80
C PRO A 674 -10.47 8.90 -6.00
N LEU A 675 -9.79 9.71 -5.19
CA LEU A 675 -8.34 9.92 -5.26
C LEU A 675 -7.69 9.54 -3.94
N HIS A 676 -6.62 8.75 -4.00
CA HIS A 676 -5.71 8.52 -2.89
C HIS A 676 -4.51 9.47 -2.95
N ALA A 677 -4.29 10.18 -1.86
CA ALA A 677 -3.06 10.91 -1.55
C ALA A 677 -2.58 10.48 -0.16
N PRO A 678 -1.30 10.66 0.19
CA PRO A 678 -0.79 10.27 1.50
C PRO A 678 -1.66 10.78 2.66
N GLU A 679 -2.13 9.84 3.49
CA GLU A 679 -3.01 10.05 4.64
C GLU A 679 -4.46 10.46 4.29
N ARG A 680 -4.89 10.45 3.00
CA ARG A 680 -6.20 11.00 2.60
C ARG A 680 -6.82 10.29 1.40
N ILE A 681 -8.16 10.14 1.47
CA ILE A 681 -9.01 9.74 0.34
C ILE A 681 -9.98 10.89 0.04
N TYR A 682 -10.03 11.33 -1.22
CA TYR A 682 -10.90 12.42 -1.66
C TYR A 682 -12.04 11.89 -2.51
N PHE A 683 -13.27 12.26 -2.17
CA PHE A 683 -14.48 12.02 -2.96
C PHE A 683 -15.03 13.35 -3.46
N PHE A 684 -14.98 13.58 -4.76
CA PHE A 684 -15.47 14.80 -5.39
C PHE A 684 -16.89 14.56 -5.91
N THR A 685 -17.89 15.24 -5.33
CA THR A 685 -19.26 15.15 -5.84
C THR A 685 -19.43 16.01 -7.09
N LYS A 686 -20.37 15.65 -7.94
CA LYS A 686 -20.65 16.40 -9.17
C LYS A 686 -21.15 17.82 -8.91
N GLU A 687 -21.72 18.09 -7.73
CA GLU A 687 -22.24 19.39 -7.31
C GLU A 687 -21.18 20.32 -6.68
N GLY A 688 -19.90 19.90 -6.62
CA GLY A 688 -18.80 20.71 -6.12
C GLY A 688 -18.50 20.55 -4.63
N GLU A 689 -19.15 19.61 -3.94
CA GLU A 689 -18.78 19.22 -2.60
C GLU A 689 -17.67 18.15 -2.65
N THR A 690 -16.80 18.16 -1.66
CA THR A 690 -15.72 17.17 -1.54
C THR A 690 -15.59 16.70 -0.11
N ILE A 691 -15.69 15.40 0.08
CA ILE A 691 -15.43 14.74 1.37
C ILE A 691 -14.00 14.20 1.34
N VAL A 692 -13.26 14.51 2.40
CA VAL A 692 -11.89 14.01 2.60
C VAL A 692 -11.90 13.07 3.78
N LEU A 693 -11.59 11.80 3.54
CA LEU A 693 -11.45 10.78 4.57
C LEU A 693 -9.97 10.51 4.86
N LYS A 694 -9.70 9.93 6.01
CA LYS A 694 -8.42 9.33 6.31
C LYS A 694 -8.22 8.04 5.52
N ASP A 695 -6.99 7.74 5.11
CA ASP A 695 -6.68 6.59 4.25
C ASP A 695 -6.46 5.26 5.00
N ASP A 696 -6.70 5.21 6.30
CA ASP A 696 -6.53 4.02 7.14
C ASP A 696 -7.75 3.06 7.13
N GLY A 697 -8.63 3.24 6.16
CA GLY A 697 -9.86 2.47 6.04
C GLY A 697 -10.94 2.83 7.06
N SER A 698 -10.77 3.86 7.89
CA SER A 698 -11.82 4.35 8.80
C SER A 698 -12.81 5.27 8.08
N GLU A 699 -13.98 5.51 8.71
CA GLU A 699 -14.96 6.51 8.26
C GLU A 699 -14.63 7.94 8.74
N GLU A 700 -13.40 8.17 9.23
CA GLU A 700 -13.01 9.46 9.78
C GLU A 700 -12.99 10.54 8.69
N ILE A 701 -13.91 11.49 8.79
CA ILE A 701 -13.99 12.65 7.90
C ILE A 701 -12.99 13.71 8.40
N LEU A 702 -11.95 13.98 7.62
CA LEU A 702 -10.94 14.98 7.90
C LEU A 702 -11.40 16.39 7.48
N ALA A 703 -12.18 16.49 6.41
CA ALA A 703 -12.73 17.75 5.92
C ALA A 703 -13.95 17.53 5.03
N GLN A 704 -14.81 18.54 4.99
CA GLN A 704 -15.90 18.67 4.04
C GLN A 704 -15.80 20.05 3.38
N ASN A 705 -15.65 20.07 2.07
CA ASN A 705 -15.41 21.26 1.27
C ASN A 705 -16.56 21.50 0.31
N LYS A 706 -16.80 22.77 -0.04
CA LYS A 706 -17.83 23.14 -1.02
C LYS A 706 -17.34 24.27 -1.92
N LEU A 707 -17.58 24.11 -3.21
CA LEU A 707 -17.37 25.12 -4.24
C LEU A 707 -18.68 25.39 -4.97
N SER A 708 -18.97 26.65 -5.20
CA SER A 708 -19.99 27.05 -6.17
C SER A 708 -19.42 26.87 -7.57
N ILE A 709 -20.01 26.00 -8.38
CA ILE A 709 -19.55 25.64 -9.72
C ILE A 709 -20.63 25.84 -10.76
N ASP A 710 -20.21 26.11 -11.99
CA ASP A 710 -21.07 25.99 -13.15
C ASP A 710 -20.87 24.61 -13.79
N GLY A 711 -21.96 23.85 -13.93
CA GLY A 711 -21.95 22.49 -14.44
C GLY A 711 -21.71 21.42 -13.36
N ARG A 712 -20.83 20.47 -13.64
CA ARG A 712 -20.55 19.30 -12.79
C ARG A 712 -19.07 19.01 -12.73
N VAL A 713 -18.56 18.58 -11.58
CA VAL A 713 -17.18 18.07 -11.48
C VAL A 713 -17.07 16.73 -12.21
N TYR A 714 -16.30 16.70 -13.28
CA TYR A 714 -16.05 15.50 -14.09
C TYR A 714 -14.76 14.79 -13.72
N GLY A 715 -13.77 15.53 -13.25
CA GLY A 715 -12.50 14.97 -12.88
C GLY A 715 -11.49 16.02 -12.43
N TYR A 716 -10.29 15.56 -12.23
CA TYR A 716 -9.21 16.34 -11.65
C TYR A 716 -7.85 15.93 -12.24
N ALA A 717 -6.88 16.82 -12.09
CA ALA A 717 -5.45 16.51 -12.16
C ALA A 717 -4.75 16.99 -10.89
N VAL A 718 -3.59 16.40 -10.60
CA VAL A 718 -2.81 16.69 -9.39
C VAL A 718 -1.41 17.16 -9.76
N ALA A 719 -0.96 18.26 -9.16
CA ALA A 719 0.39 18.78 -9.30
C ALA A 719 0.93 19.26 -7.95
N ASP A 720 1.94 18.60 -7.39
CA ASP A 720 2.57 18.94 -6.10
C ASP A 720 1.55 19.23 -4.97
N SER A 721 1.24 20.50 -4.75
CA SER A 721 0.33 20.99 -3.71
C SER A 721 -1.01 21.49 -4.25
N LYS A 722 -1.35 21.14 -5.50
CA LYS A 722 -2.52 21.69 -6.20
C LYS A 722 -3.42 20.62 -6.79
N PHE A 723 -4.73 20.87 -6.78
CA PHE A 723 -5.69 20.22 -7.66
C PHE A 723 -6.03 21.14 -8.83
N VAL A 724 -6.25 20.58 -9.99
CA VAL A 724 -6.92 21.24 -11.11
C VAL A 724 -8.22 20.48 -11.37
N LEU A 725 -9.34 21.05 -10.93
CA LEU A 725 -10.66 20.46 -11.14
C LEU A 725 -11.23 20.88 -12.49
N ARG A 726 -11.96 19.97 -13.15
CA ARG A 726 -12.70 20.23 -14.38
C ARG A 726 -14.20 20.16 -14.10
N THR A 727 -14.91 21.25 -14.42
CA THR A 727 -16.35 21.25 -14.63
C THR A 727 -16.67 21.31 -16.12
N GLY A 728 -17.90 21.29 -16.54
CA GLY A 728 -18.19 21.34 -17.98
C GLY A 728 -17.62 22.56 -18.70
N SER A 729 -17.72 23.75 -18.09
CA SER A 729 -17.39 25.06 -18.63
C SER A 729 -16.24 25.76 -17.92
N GLU A 730 -15.65 25.17 -16.87
CA GLU A 730 -14.59 25.81 -16.08
C GLU A 730 -13.44 24.85 -15.76
N ILE A 731 -12.27 25.43 -15.49
CA ILE A 731 -11.19 24.80 -14.73
C ILE A 731 -10.88 25.62 -13.48
N ILE A 732 -10.65 24.93 -12.36
CA ILE A 732 -10.45 25.54 -11.05
C ILE A 732 -9.18 24.95 -10.43
N CYS A 733 -8.23 25.81 -10.07
CA CYS A 733 -7.01 25.41 -9.39
C CYS A 733 -7.14 25.68 -7.89
N LEU A 734 -6.98 24.63 -7.09
CA LEU A 734 -7.03 24.65 -5.62
C LEU A 734 -5.65 24.43 -5.03
N GLY A 735 -5.31 25.15 -3.97
CA GLY A 735 -4.04 25.00 -3.22
C GLY A 735 -2.91 25.87 -3.76
N GLY A 736 -1.72 25.76 -3.15
CA GLY A 736 -0.54 26.53 -3.56
C GLY A 736 -0.52 27.99 -3.11
N LEU A 737 -1.43 28.40 -2.23
CA LEU A 737 -1.39 29.68 -1.53
C LEU A 737 -0.73 29.43 -0.14
N ASN A 738 0.57 29.68 -0.05
CA ASN A 738 1.32 29.81 1.20
C ASN A 738 1.58 31.27 1.49
#